data_3e7639e45832380130fa74f19a0331b9
#
_entry.id   3e7639e45832380130fa74f19a0331b9
#
_cell.length_a   1.000
_cell.length_b   1.000
_cell.length_c   1.000
_cell.angle_alpha   90.00
_cell.angle_beta   90.00
_cell.angle_gamma   90.00
#
_symmetry.space_group_name_H-M   'P 1'
#
loop_
_entity.id
_entity.type
_entity.pdbx_description
1 polymer ?
#
loop_
_entity_poly.entity_id
_entity_poly.type
_entity_poly.pdbx_seq_one_letter_code
_entity_poly.pdbx_strand_id
1 'polypeptide(L)'
;MIKKIAFIALLISTTSSFAQHFRTYDWEKNPKLHEINKEEQKESSIAILKKHIVEYVSNVISPEPKLYETEHTIIRVNDDNGIAQHNTVYIPMYEVRKVVNIKARTISPSGKVVLLNQDNIKEVSNVEEYGDFKIFAIEGVELNSEIEVLYTVEKNYEIYGSQTLQANYKVKEAQFLFITGKLESNVKAYRTLETFEEVKINGDNAQLLTIKDIPGMVEEEYATPKANNIAVVYQCFTEGQNITQNMFWTNVSNNVGRQFFPETIVSQATEDVNKIVEGKTDLTNFKKAALVDIFIKSNYTIVKNNNQELSDLNYILTNRSSSDYGILKVYGQYLKALDVEFEIVITANRFLTKFDPEFFVPGMLRDFLIYIPSEKKYIAPDRFEGRIGEAPFNILGNYGLFISSDFEHYFSKIIQEDPDYSRIRRDMNISFNNDFESVKIEQDQDYYGHWSETSRAVLSLSTEQGITEYKDYLTGSGIEDKEILSYEAFNTDMNQLEYNIPFKVKTTISSEELLEDAGDSYIFQIGLVIGTQSELYQETERINPIEMIYPNRYNYEIIVNIPEGYSVEGLESLIIDKSYVARNGEKTAKFESNYKLEKNKIVITIEEYYKTHEFDLNRYEEFREVINAASDFNKAAILFKAVE
;
A
#
# COMPACT_ATOMS: atom_id res chain seq x y z
N MET A 1 61.58 16.75 -65.69
CA MET A 1 60.30 16.07 -65.56
C MET A 1 60.35 15.17 -64.34
N ILE A 2 59.83 15.62 -63.23
CA ILE A 2 59.85 14.86 -62.00
C ILE A 2 58.34 14.64 -61.61
N LYS A 3 57.89 13.42 -61.73
CA LYS A 3 56.54 13.01 -61.32
C LYS A 3 56.50 12.95 -59.81
N LYS A 4 55.64 13.76 -59.19
CA LYS A 4 55.23 13.64 -57.79
C LYS A 4 54.14 12.57 -57.68
N ILE A 5 54.47 11.50 -57.01
CA ILE A 5 53.50 10.45 -56.61
C ILE A 5 52.96 10.91 -55.22
N ALA A 6 51.69 11.29 -55.14
CA ALA A 6 50.99 11.57 -53.88
C ALA A 6 50.52 10.23 -53.29
N PHE A 7 51.05 9.86 -52.14
CA PHE A 7 50.59 8.73 -51.31
C PHE A 7 49.39 9.23 -50.49
N ILE A 8 48.16 8.86 -50.85
CA ILE A 8 46.98 9.04 -49.99
C ILE A 8 46.96 7.88 -49.01
N ALA A 9 47.39 8.13 -47.79
CA ALA A 9 47.22 7.22 -46.67
C ALA A 9 45.73 7.26 -46.24
N LEU A 10 44.97 6.24 -46.61
CA LEU A 10 43.62 6.00 -46.14
C LEU A 10 43.72 5.54 -44.69
N LEU A 11 43.53 6.46 -43.73
CA LEU A 11 43.31 6.11 -42.33
C LEU A 11 41.93 5.44 -42.21
N ILE A 12 41.94 4.12 -42.26
CA ILE A 12 40.80 3.32 -41.82
C ILE A 12 40.79 3.40 -40.28
N SER A 13 40.10 4.38 -39.76
CA SER A 13 39.71 4.36 -38.36
C SER A 13 38.73 3.21 -38.17
N THR A 14 39.18 2.07 -37.69
CA THR A 14 38.32 1.02 -37.16
C THR A 14 37.66 1.57 -35.90
N THR A 15 36.55 2.27 -36.05
CA THR A 15 35.65 2.43 -34.97
C THR A 15 35.12 1.04 -34.65
N SER A 16 35.64 0.42 -33.62
CA SER A 16 35.00 -0.74 -33.01
C SER A 16 33.63 -0.30 -32.54
N SER A 17 32.65 -0.47 -33.44
CA SER A 17 31.26 -0.35 -33.07
C SER A 17 30.97 -1.55 -32.17
N PHE A 18 31.11 -1.38 -30.87
CA PHE A 18 30.64 -2.38 -29.92
C PHE A 18 29.13 -2.59 -30.19
N ALA A 19 28.76 -3.83 -30.48
CA ALA A 19 27.39 -4.16 -30.78
C ALA A 19 26.54 -3.94 -29.53
N GLN A 20 25.56 -3.07 -29.61
CA GLN A 20 24.60 -2.81 -28.56
C GLN A 20 23.90 -4.11 -28.13
N HIS A 21 23.84 -4.38 -26.83
CA HIS A 21 23.38 -5.68 -26.34
C HIS A 21 21.92 -5.96 -26.75
N PHE A 22 21.02 -4.96 -26.66
CA PHE A 22 19.63 -5.09 -27.07
C PHE A 22 19.41 -5.51 -28.52
N ARG A 23 20.43 -5.36 -29.40
CA ARG A 23 20.38 -5.78 -30.81
C ARG A 23 20.88 -7.20 -31.02
N THR A 24 21.74 -7.68 -30.12
CA THR A 24 22.42 -8.97 -30.27
C THR A 24 21.85 -10.03 -29.36
N TYR A 25 21.16 -9.61 -28.28
CA TYR A 25 20.50 -10.53 -27.38
C TYR A 25 19.31 -11.19 -28.05
N ASP A 26 19.27 -12.51 -28.02
CA ASP A 26 18.20 -13.31 -28.63
C ASP A 26 18.00 -14.61 -27.82
N TRP A 27 16.88 -15.24 -28.01
CA TRP A 27 16.58 -16.57 -27.45
C TRP A 27 17.33 -17.69 -28.19
N GLU A 28 17.33 -18.89 -27.60
CA GLU A 28 17.94 -20.06 -28.24
C GLU A 28 17.23 -20.42 -29.56
N LYS A 29 18.04 -20.70 -30.63
CA LYS A 29 17.51 -21.05 -31.94
C LYS A 29 16.79 -22.40 -31.97
N ASN A 30 17.26 -23.35 -31.18
CA ASN A 30 16.71 -24.71 -31.08
C ASN A 30 16.30 -24.99 -29.64
N PRO A 31 15.13 -24.46 -29.20
CA PRO A 31 14.71 -24.61 -27.82
C PRO A 31 14.38 -26.06 -27.50
N LYS A 32 14.63 -26.43 -26.26
CA LYS A 32 14.19 -27.70 -25.66
C LYS A 32 13.43 -27.36 -24.39
N LEU A 33 12.49 -28.21 -24.03
CA LEU A 33 11.83 -28.11 -22.75
C LEU A 33 12.85 -28.25 -21.61
N HIS A 34 12.72 -27.44 -20.60
CA HIS A 34 13.54 -27.50 -19.41
C HIS A 34 13.04 -28.61 -18.46
N GLU A 35 13.97 -29.21 -17.74
CA GLU A 35 13.60 -30.18 -16.70
C GLU A 35 13.07 -29.49 -15.46
N ILE A 36 11.95 -30.00 -14.95
CA ILE A 36 11.36 -29.60 -13.69
C ILE A 36 11.20 -30.83 -12.79
N ASN A 37 11.28 -30.64 -11.47
CA ASN A 37 11.13 -31.72 -10.49
C ASN A 37 9.65 -32.00 -10.18
N LYS A 38 9.38 -33.05 -9.36
CA LYS A 38 8.02 -33.47 -9.05
C LYS A 38 7.21 -32.46 -8.25
N GLU A 39 7.85 -31.67 -7.40
CA GLU A 39 7.16 -30.62 -6.63
C GLU A 39 6.81 -29.45 -7.56
N GLU A 40 7.71 -29.09 -8.44
CA GLU A 40 7.48 -28.07 -9.45
C GLU A 40 6.36 -28.45 -10.46
N GLN A 41 6.14 -29.73 -10.68
CA GLN A 41 5.02 -30.22 -11.51
C GLN A 41 3.65 -30.06 -10.87
N LYS A 42 3.57 -29.85 -9.55
CA LYS A 42 2.31 -29.60 -8.84
C LYS A 42 1.84 -28.14 -8.94
N GLU A 43 2.76 -27.23 -9.23
CA GLU A 43 2.42 -25.82 -9.45
C GLU A 43 1.67 -25.65 -10.76
N SER A 44 0.64 -24.82 -10.82
CA SER A 44 -0.10 -24.53 -12.05
C SER A 44 0.80 -23.97 -13.15
N SER A 45 1.76 -23.13 -12.75
CA SER A 45 2.80 -22.59 -13.63
C SER A 45 4.09 -22.29 -12.87
N ILE A 46 5.22 -22.30 -13.60
CA ILE A 46 6.55 -21.96 -13.09
C ILE A 46 7.28 -21.12 -14.12
N ALA A 47 7.87 -20.00 -13.72
CA ALA A 47 8.87 -19.33 -14.56
C ALA A 47 10.20 -20.10 -14.47
N ILE A 48 10.64 -20.65 -15.57
CA ILE A 48 11.98 -21.23 -15.71
C ILE A 48 13.02 -20.13 -15.69
N LEU A 49 12.73 -19.04 -16.43
CA LEU A 49 13.54 -17.82 -16.49
C LEU A 49 12.65 -16.59 -16.43
N LYS A 50 13.04 -15.62 -15.62
CA LYS A 50 12.54 -14.25 -15.66
C LYS A 50 13.73 -13.32 -15.71
N LYS A 51 14.04 -12.78 -16.90
CA LYS A 51 15.20 -11.92 -17.11
C LYS A 51 14.77 -10.53 -17.53
N HIS A 52 15.27 -9.53 -16.81
CA HIS A 52 15.11 -8.13 -17.13
C HIS A 52 16.46 -7.51 -17.42
N ILE A 53 16.58 -6.79 -18.52
CA ILE A 53 17.81 -6.12 -18.96
C ILE A 53 17.50 -4.64 -19.12
N VAL A 54 18.26 -3.80 -18.43
CA VAL A 54 18.25 -2.35 -18.57
C VAL A 54 19.56 -1.92 -19.22
N GLU A 55 19.49 -1.27 -20.37
CA GLU A 55 20.66 -0.87 -21.14
C GLU A 55 20.65 0.62 -21.48
N TYR A 56 21.64 1.35 -21.00
CA TYR A 56 21.88 2.73 -21.39
C TYR A 56 22.89 2.80 -22.54
N VAL A 57 22.44 3.33 -23.65
CA VAL A 57 23.24 3.42 -24.89
C VAL A 57 23.63 4.86 -25.14
N SER A 58 24.93 5.17 -25.02
CA SER A 58 25.46 6.48 -25.37
C SER A 58 25.26 6.79 -26.85
N ASN A 59 24.77 7.99 -27.16
CA ASN A 59 24.57 8.46 -28.53
C ASN A 59 25.59 9.55 -28.86
N VAL A 60 26.29 9.41 -29.99
CA VAL A 60 27.28 10.40 -30.46
C VAL A 60 26.59 11.73 -30.86
N ILE A 61 25.30 11.68 -31.19
CA ILE A 61 24.54 12.83 -31.75
C ILE A 61 23.74 13.55 -30.67
N SER A 62 23.33 12.85 -29.61
CA SER A 62 22.55 13.41 -28.50
C SER A 62 23.33 13.34 -27.19
N PRO A 63 23.30 14.40 -26.36
CA PRO A 63 23.93 14.35 -25.05
C PRO A 63 23.28 13.37 -24.09
N GLU A 64 22.00 13.05 -24.31
CA GLU A 64 21.25 12.09 -23.49
C GLU A 64 21.41 10.68 -24.05
N PRO A 65 21.76 9.69 -23.21
CA PRO A 65 21.71 8.28 -23.58
C PRO A 65 20.29 7.84 -23.94
N LYS A 66 20.19 6.77 -24.73
CA LYS A 66 18.93 6.07 -24.93
C LYS A 66 18.78 4.95 -23.91
N LEU A 67 17.58 4.78 -23.39
CA LEU A 67 17.24 3.71 -22.47
C LEU A 67 16.50 2.60 -23.21
N TYR A 68 17.03 1.38 -23.12
CA TYR A 68 16.38 0.17 -23.62
C TYR A 68 16.09 -0.78 -22.47
N GLU A 69 14.89 -1.32 -22.47
CA GLU A 69 14.49 -2.39 -21.56
C GLU A 69 14.14 -3.64 -22.36
N THR A 70 14.69 -4.78 -21.95
CA THR A 70 14.40 -6.08 -22.54
C THR A 70 13.89 -7.04 -21.48
N GLU A 71 12.70 -7.60 -21.71
CA GLU A 71 12.14 -8.67 -20.91
C GLU A 71 12.26 -9.99 -21.68
N HIS A 72 12.74 -11.03 -20.98
CA HIS A 72 12.77 -12.38 -21.49
C HIS A 72 12.25 -13.33 -20.42
N THR A 73 11.11 -13.96 -20.70
CA THR A 73 10.46 -14.90 -19.77
C THR A 73 10.27 -16.25 -20.44
N ILE A 74 10.48 -17.33 -19.67
CA ILE A 74 10.16 -18.70 -20.07
C ILE A 74 9.29 -19.28 -18.95
N ILE A 75 8.06 -19.63 -19.28
CA ILE A 75 7.07 -20.11 -18.29
C ILE A 75 6.59 -21.50 -18.70
N ARG A 76 6.76 -22.48 -17.82
CA ARG A 76 6.14 -23.82 -17.94
C ARG A 76 4.71 -23.73 -17.40
N VAL A 77 3.73 -24.24 -18.15
CA VAL A 77 2.34 -24.38 -17.72
C VAL A 77 2.02 -25.86 -17.52
N ASN A 78 1.57 -26.24 -16.31
CA ASN A 78 1.42 -27.64 -15.93
C ASN A 78 -0.04 -28.10 -15.89
N ASP A 79 -1.00 -27.16 -15.78
CA ASP A 79 -2.44 -27.44 -15.77
C ASP A 79 -3.24 -26.36 -16.52
N ASP A 80 -4.56 -26.52 -16.53
CA ASP A 80 -5.47 -25.60 -17.23
C ASP A 80 -5.48 -24.20 -16.60
N ASN A 81 -5.25 -24.06 -15.28
CA ASN A 81 -5.14 -22.77 -14.63
C ASN A 81 -3.88 -22.03 -15.09
N GLY A 82 -2.75 -22.75 -15.17
CA GLY A 82 -1.51 -22.21 -15.71
C GLY A 82 -1.66 -21.76 -17.16
N ILE A 83 -2.37 -22.54 -17.99
CA ILE A 83 -2.69 -22.14 -19.37
C ILE A 83 -3.56 -20.89 -19.38
N ALA A 84 -4.63 -20.84 -18.59
CA ALA A 84 -5.53 -19.68 -18.52
C ALA A 84 -4.80 -18.40 -18.08
N GLN A 85 -3.87 -18.53 -17.15
CA GLN A 85 -3.08 -17.41 -16.60
C GLN A 85 -2.09 -16.83 -17.63
N HIS A 86 -1.52 -17.67 -18.51
CA HIS A 86 -0.40 -17.28 -19.39
C HIS A 86 -0.71 -17.33 -20.90
N ASN A 87 -1.92 -17.68 -21.29
CA ASN A 87 -2.29 -17.72 -22.72
C ASN A 87 -2.42 -16.36 -23.40
N THR A 88 -2.37 -15.27 -22.63
CA THR A 88 -2.42 -13.90 -23.11
C THR A 88 -1.27 -13.09 -22.52
N VAL A 89 -0.56 -12.38 -23.38
CA VAL A 89 0.57 -11.52 -22.98
C VAL A 89 0.16 -10.06 -23.08
N TYR A 90 0.50 -9.29 -22.03
CA TYR A 90 0.29 -7.86 -21.95
C TYR A 90 1.66 -7.18 -21.84
N ILE A 91 1.98 -6.31 -22.80
CA ILE A 91 3.20 -5.49 -22.77
C ILE A 91 2.79 -4.06 -22.45
N PRO A 92 3.12 -3.52 -21.27
CA PRO A 92 2.80 -2.15 -20.88
C PRO A 92 3.56 -1.16 -21.77
N MET A 93 2.84 -0.10 -22.20
CA MET A 93 3.39 0.94 -23.07
C MET A 93 3.68 2.24 -22.33
N TYR A 94 3.65 2.22 -21.00
CA TYR A 94 3.97 3.38 -20.17
C TYR A 94 5.42 3.82 -20.39
N GLU A 95 5.60 5.11 -20.72
CA GLU A 95 6.92 5.72 -21.06
C GLU A 95 7.67 5.05 -22.23
N VAL A 96 7.00 4.24 -23.04
CA VAL A 96 7.57 3.58 -24.23
C VAL A 96 7.53 4.53 -25.42
N ARG A 97 8.69 4.87 -25.96
CA ARG A 97 8.83 5.66 -27.18
C ARG A 97 8.71 4.81 -28.43
N LYS A 98 9.24 3.58 -28.37
CA LYS A 98 9.28 2.67 -29.51
C LYS A 98 9.41 1.22 -29.05
N VAL A 99 8.60 0.37 -29.64
CA VAL A 99 8.83 -1.09 -29.58
C VAL A 99 9.90 -1.46 -30.59
N VAL A 100 10.99 -2.06 -30.12
CA VAL A 100 12.11 -2.50 -30.97
C VAL A 100 11.85 -3.88 -31.52
N ASN A 101 11.36 -4.79 -30.68
CA ASN A 101 11.16 -6.19 -30.99
C ASN A 101 10.11 -6.82 -30.09
N ILE A 102 9.26 -7.68 -30.62
CA ILE A 102 8.40 -8.59 -29.86
C ILE A 102 8.49 -9.97 -30.52
N LYS A 103 8.83 -10.97 -29.73
CA LYS A 103 8.85 -12.37 -30.14
C LYS A 103 8.15 -13.20 -29.07
N ALA A 104 7.36 -14.16 -29.46
CA ALA A 104 6.83 -15.18 -28.56
C ALA A 104 6.77 -16.52 -29.25
N ARG A 105 6.86 -17.59 -28.48
CA ARG A 105 6.68 -18.96 -28.97
C ARG A 105 6.17 -19.88 -27.89
N THR A 106 5.52 -20.94 -28.33
CA THR A 106 5.19 -22.10 -27.52
C THR A 106 6.11 -23.25 -27.89
N ILE A 107 6.64 -23.95 -26.89
CA ILE A 107 7.38 -25.21 -27.07
C ILE A 107 6.54 -26.30 -26.42
N SER A 108 5.97 -27.21 -27.22
CA SER A 108 5.12 -28.27 -26.73
C SER A 108 5.93 -29.44 -26.15
N PRO A 109 5.31 -30.34 -25.37
CA PRO A 109 5.95 -31.57 -24.87
C PRO A 109 6.51 -32.48 -25.97
N SER A 110 5.94 -32.42 -27.19
CA SER A 110 6.43 -33.14 -28.35
C SER A 110 7.64 -32.49 -29.02
N GLY A 111 8.07 -31.31 -28.56
CA GLY A 111 9.13 -30.51 -29.17
C GLY A 111 8.69 -29.65 -30.35
N LYS A 112 7.40 -29.59 -30.65
CA LYS A 112 6.86 -28.69 -31.66
C LYS A 112 6.93 -27.27 -31.20
N VAL A 113 7.41 -26.38 -32.05
CA VAL A 113 7.50 -24.94 -31.80
C VAL A 113 6.45 -24.21 -32.63
N VAL A 114 5.64 -23.35 -31.97
CA VAL A 114 4.67 -22.46 -32.61
C VAL A 114 5.10 -21.02 -32.30
N LEU A 115 5.35 -20.26 -33.38
CA LEU A 115 5.79 -18.86 -33.26
C LEU A 115 4.60 -17.91 -33.30
N LEU A 116 4.71 -16.80 -32.57
CA LEU A 116 3.75 -15.70 -32.62
C LEU A 116 3.66 -15.14 -34.04
N ASN A 117 2.43 -15.05 -34.57
CA ASN A 117 2.16 -14.26 -35.75
C ASN A 117 2.08 -12.77 -35.34
N GLN A 118 2.94 -11.94 -35.94
CA GLN A 118 3.01 -10.50 -35.64
C GLN A 118 1.69 -9.76 -35.89
N ASP A 119 0.87 -10.24 -36.85
CA ASP A 119 -0.44 -9.66 -37.17
C ASP A 119 -1.48 -9.84 -36.04
N ASN A 120 -1.22 -10.73 -35.10
CA ASN A 120 -2.09 -10.97 -33.94
C ASN A 120 -1.84 -9.99 -32.77
N ILE A 121 -0.81 -9.14 -32.84
CA ILE A 121 -0.53 -8.12 -31.83
C ILE A 121 -1.51 -6.97 -32.00
N LYS A 122 -2.29 -6.71 -30.96
CA LYS A 122 -3.27 -5.61 -30.88
C LYS A 122 -2.77 -4.52 -29.95
N GLU A 123 -3.17 -3.29 -30.21
CA GLU A 123 -2.99 -2.17 -29.31
C GLU A 123 -4.30 -1.89 -28.58
N VAL A 124 -4.23 -1.73 -27.26
CA VAL A 124 -5.37 -1.35 -26.42
C VAL A 124 -4.94 -0.10 -25.66
N SER A 125 -5.71 0.97 -25.85
CA SER A 125 -5.40 2.27 -25.25
C SER A 125 -6.43 2.67 -24.22
N ASN A 126 -6.02 3.50 -23.25
CA ASN A 126 -6.87 4.08 -22.20
C ASN A 126 -7.58 3.04 -21.32
N VAL A 127 -6.88 1.97 -20.96
CA VAL A 127 -7.36 1.07 -19.91
C VAL A 127 -7.30 1.84 -18.58
N GLU A 128 -8.43 2.03 -17.93
CA GLU A 128 -8.53 2.78 -16.67
C GLU A 128 -7.44 2.31 -15.69
N GLU A 129 -6.71 3.28 -15.12
CA GLU A 129 -5.59 3.10 -14.17
C GLU A 129 -4.32 2.41 -14.73
N TYR A 130 -4.36 1.70 -15.87
CA TYR A 130 -3.25 0.89 -16.37
C TYR A 130 -2.60 1.44 -17.65
N GLY A 131 -3.24 2.40 -18.34
CA GLY A 131 -2.70 3.03 -19.54
C GLY A 131 -2.83 2.18 -20.81
N ASP A 132 -1.83 2.31 -21.70
CA ASP A 132 -1.82 1.63 -23.00
C ASP A 132 -1.05 0.31 -22.93
N PHE A 133 -1.52 -0.69 -23.70
CA PHE A 133 -0.88 -2.01 -23.81
C PHE A 133 -0.79 -2.49 -25.24
N LYS A 134 0.25 -3.30 -25.52
CA LYS A 134 0.19 -4.28 -26.61
C LYS A 134 -0.21 -5.64 -26.05
N ILE A 135 -1.19 -6.27 -26.70
CA ILE A 135 -1.78 -7.54 -26.26
C ILE A 135 -1.79 -8.56 -27.39
N PHE A 136 -1.49 -9.80 -27.08
CA PHE A 136 -1.62 -10.93 -28.01
C PHE A 136 -1.86 -12.24 -27.27
N ALA A 137 -2.60 -13.13 -27.92
CA ALA A 137 -2.79 -14.49 -27.46
C ALA A 137 -1.63 -15.39 -27.89
N ILE A 138 -1.26 -16.33 -27.04
CA ILE A 138 -0.26 -17.35 -27.33
C ILE A 138 -0.94 -18.57 -27.95
N GLU A 139 -0.49 -18.97 -29.13
CA GLU A 139 -1.05 -20.11 -29.87
C GLU A 139 -0.30 -21.42 -29.54
N GLY A 140 -1.03 -22.54 -29.62
CA GLY A 140 -0.46 -23.89 -29.50
C GLY A 140 -0.06 -24.30 -28.09
N VAL A 141 -0.58 -23.61 -27.06
CA VAL A 141 -0.35 -23.97 -25.67
C VAL A 141 -1.15 -25.22 -25.31
N GLU A 142 -0.48 -26.21 -24.75
CA GLU A 142 -1.06 -27.43 -24.20
C GLU A 142 -0.43 -27.75 -22.85
N LEU A 143 -0.97 -28.72 -22.11
CA LEU A 143 -0.43 -29.11 -20.81
C LEU A 143 1.06 -29.45 -20.92
N ASN A 144 1.85 -28.94 -19.98
CA ASN A 144 3.31 -29.07 -19.92
C ASN A 144 4.07 -28.40 -21.06
N SER A 145 3.48 -27.43 -21.77
CA SER A 145 4.18 -26.55 -22.70
C SER A 145 5.01 -25.50 -21.98
N GLU A 146 6.01 -24.98 -22.66
CA GLU A 146 6.69 -23.72 -22.28
C GLU A 146 6.26 -22.59 -23.20
N ILE A 147 5.95 -21.47 -22.59
CA ILE A 147 5.69 -20.19 -23.24
C ILE A 147 6.92 -19.34 -23.07
N GLU A 148 7.55 -18.92 -24.17
CA GLU A 148 8.71 -18.05 -24.15
C GLU A 148 8.37 -16.73 -24.83
N VAL A 149 8.62 -15.63 -24.10
CA VAL A 149 8.35 -14.27 -24.57
C VAL A 149 9.62 -13.45 -24.42
N LEU A 150 9.99 -12.77 -25.50
CA LEU A 150 11.12 -11.85 -25.55
C LEU A 150 10.68 -10.56 -26.23
N TYR A 151 10.73 -9.44 -25.51
CA TYR A 151 10.50 -8.14 -26.14
C TYR A 151 11.52 -7.10 -25.68
N THR A 152 11.74 -6.10 -26.52
CA THR A 152 12.61 -4.95 -26.24
C THR A 152 11.89 -3.66 -26.60
N VAL A 153 11.94 -2.70 -25.70
CA VAL A 153 11.39 -1.35 -25.89
C VAL A 153 12.45 -0.27 -25.68
N GLU A 154 12.35 0.82 -26.43
CA GLU A 154 13.06 2.08 -26.17
C GLU A 154 12.14 2.94 -25.32
N LYS A 155 12.57 3.33 -24.11
CA LYS A 155 11.82 4.15 -23.17
C LYS A 155 12.26 5.61 -23.19
N ASN A 156 11.47 6.48 -22.57
CA ASN A 156 11.93 7.80 -22.22
C ASN A 156 13.18 7.70 -21.35
N TYR A 157 14.08 8.67 -21.49
CA TYR A 157 15.31 8.67 -20.68
C TYR A 157 14.96 9.00 -19.23
N GLU A 158 15.23 8.04 -18.37
CA GLU A 158 15.10 8.15 -16.92
C GLU A 158 16.42 7.75 -16.27
N ILE A 159 16.84 8.45 -15.23
CA ILE A 159 18.08 8.18 -14.51
C ILE A 159 17.91 7.18 -13.37
N TYR A 160 16.72 6.74 -13.10
CA TYR A 160 16.39 5.76 -12.05
C TYR A 160 15.25 4.86 -12.48
N GLY A 161 15.13 3.72 -11.82
CA GLY A 161 14.03 2.80 -12.04
C GLY A 161 13.97 1.69 -10.99
N SER A 162 12.95 0.87 -11.11
CA SER A 162 12.79 -0.32 -10.26
C SER A 162 12.21 -1.48 -11.05
N GLN A 163 12.60 -2.71 -10.65
CA GLN A 163 12.10 -3.94 -11.25
C GLN A 163 11.76 -4.96 -10.19
N THR A 164 10.53 -5.46 -10.17
CA THR A 164 10.13 -6.58 -9.34
C THR A 164 10.54 -7.90 -10.00
N LEU A 165 11.32 -8.70 -9.29
CA LEU A 165 11.78 -10.01 -9.76
C LEU A 165 10.86 -11.15 -9.33
N GLN A 166 10.16 -11.01 -8.22
CA GLN A 166 9.17 -11.97 -7.75
C GLN A 166 7.88 -11.92 -8.59
N ALA A 167 7.15 -13.02 -8.65
CA ALA A 167 5.87 -13.16 -9.33
C ALA A 167 4.87 -13.86 -8.39
N ASN A 168 3.60 -13.95 -8.79
CA ASN A 168 2.59 -14.73 -8.05
C ASN A 168 2.67 -16.26 -8.31
N TYR A 169 3.74 -16.71 -8.93
CA TYR A 169 4.10 -18.10 -9.17
C TYR A 169 5.61 -18.27 -8.93
N LYS A 170 6.04 -19.50 -8.69
CA LYS A 170 7.47 -19.83 -8.45
C LYS A 170 8.35 -19.39 -9.64
N VAL A 171 9.51 -18.80 -9.35
CA VAL A 171 10.53 -18.44 -10.37
C VAL A 171 11.80 -19.25 -10.06
N LYS A 172 12.20 -20.13 -10.97
CA LYS A 172 13.44 -20.94 -10.81
C LYS A 172 14.69 -20.09 -10.90
N GLU A 173 14.71 -19.16 -11.86
CA GLU A 173 15.83 -18.24 -12.03
C GLU A 173 15.31 -16.86 -12.45
N ALA A 174 15.60 -15.84 -11.64
CA ALA A 174 15.44 -14.44 -12.00
C ALA A 174 16.79 -13.80 -12.23
N GLN A 175 16.92 -13.03 -13.30
CA GLN A 175 18.12 -12.26 -13.63
C GLN A 175 17.77 -10.80 -13.85
N PHE A 176 18.56 -9.92 -13.25
CA PHE A 176 18.55 -8.50 -13.56
C PHE A 176 19.93 -8.10 -14.09
N LEU A 177 20.00 -7.69 -15.35
CA LEU A 177 21.23 -7.25 -16.00
C LEU A 177 21.17 -5.74 -16.26
N PHE A 178 22.07 -5.00 -15.65
CA PHE A 178 22.13 -3.55 -15.72
C PHE A 178 23.38 -3.09 -16.48
N ILE A 179 23.21 -2.61 -17.71
CA ILE A 179 24.31 -2.20 -18.61
C ILE A 179 24.32 -0.68 -18.64
N THR A 180 25.29 -0.08 -17.97
CA THR A 180 25.36 1.38 -17.78
C THR A 180 26.25 2.09 -18.80
N GLY A 181 27.06 1.34 -19.56
CA GLY A 181 27.99 1.92 -20.50
C GLY A 181 29.04 2.78 -19.81
N LYS A 182 28.96 4.10 -20.01
CA LYS A 182 29.85 5.09 -19.39
C LYS A 182 29.25 5.80 -18.16
N LEU A 183 28.02 5.49 -17.83
CA LEU A 183 27.39 6.09 -16.65
C LEU A 183 27.89 5.41 -15.37
N GLU A 184 28.07 6.18 -14.34
CA GLU A 184 28.17 5.68 -12.97
C GLU A 184 26.79 5.27 -12.48
N SER A 185 26.70 4.29 -11.58
CA SER A 185 25.41 3.77 -11.13
C SER A 185 25.45 3.31 -9.69
N ASN A 186 24.30 3.42 -9.05
CA ASN A 186 23.98 2.73 -7.81
C ASN A 186 22.84 1.75 -8.07
N VAL A 187 22.96 0.55 -7.53
CA VAL A 187 21.94 -0.49 -7.61
C VAL A 187 21.81 -1.20 -6.27
N LYS A 188 20.59 -1.48 -5.87
CA LYS A 188 20.27 -2.19 -4.62
C LYS A 188 19.17 -3.21 -4.85
N ALA A 189 19.40 -4.44 -4.37
CA ALA A 189 18.38 -5.47 -4.32
C ALA A 189 17.75 -5.50 -2.92
N TYR A 190 16.45 -5.72 -2.87
CA TYR A 190 15.70 -5.81 -1.63
C TYR A 190 15.14 -7.22 -1.43
N ARG A 191 15.06 -7.68 -0.19
CA ARG A 191 14.47 -8.97 0.20
C ARG A 191 15.21 -10.19 -0.36
N THR A 192 16.50 -10.05 -0.64
CA THR A 192 17.41 -11.12 -1.03
C THR A 192 18.76 -10.93 -0.36
N LEU A 193 19.50 -12.03 -0.20
CA LEU A 193 20.90 -12.02 0.23
C LEU A 193 21.87 -12.07 -0.94
N GLU A 194 21.37 -12.27 -2.16
CA GLU A 194 22.17 -12.29 -3.37
C GLU A 194 22.69 -10.87 -3.68
N THR A 195 23.89 -10.81 -4.23
CA THR A 195 24.60 -9.57 -4.54
C THR A 195 24.88 -9.45 -6.04
N PHE A 196 25.07 -8.21 -6.51
CA PHE A 196 25.44 -7.94 -7.89
C PHE A 196 26.87 -8.34 -8.19
N GLU A 197 27.05 -8.98 -9.35
CA GLU A 197 28.34 -9.28 -9.93
C GLU A 197 28.69 -8.23 -11.00
N GLU A 198 29.92 -7.68 -10.94
CA GLU A 198 30.45 -6.81 -12.00
C GLU A 198 30.82 -7.66 -13.23
N VAL A 199 30.22 -7.36 -14.37
CA VAL A 199 30.44 -8.09 -15.62
C VAL A 199 30.75 -7.13 -16.78
N LYS A 200 31.27 -7.65 -17.87
CA LYS A 200 31.44 -6.90 -19.12
C LYS A 200 30.53 -7.46 -20.20
N ILE A 201 29.70 -6.60 -20.77
CA ILE A 201 28.82 -6.95 -21.88
C ILE A 201 29.20 -6.13 -23.11
N ASN A 202 29.72 -6.82 -24.13
CA ASN A 202 30.24 -6.18 -25.37
C ASN A 202 31.27 -5.06 -25.11
N GLY A 203 31.98 -5.12 -23.98
CA GLY A 203 32.98 -4.13 -23.55
C GLY A 203 32.46 -3.05 -22.60
N ASP A 204 31.14 -2.88 -22.47
CA ASP A 204 30.49 -1.97 -21.52
C ASP A 204 30.50 -2.54 -20.10
N ASN A 205 30.52 -1.66 -19.10
CA ASN A 205 30.33 -2.02 -17.70
C ASN A 205 28.87 -2.46 -17.50
N ALA A 206 28.69 -3.54 -16.75
CA ALA A 206 27.38 -4.03 -16.39
C ALA A 206 27.41 -4.71 -15.02
N GLN A 207 26.25 -4.78 -14.39
CA GLN A 207 26.02 -5.44 -13.11
C GLN A 207 24.93 -6.50 -13.30
N LEU A 208 25.21 -7.72 -12.87
CA LEU A 208 24.30 -8.86 -12.98
C LEU A 208 23.89 -9.34 -11.59
N LEU A 209 22.59 -9.43 -11.36
CA LEU A 209 22.02 -10.14 -10.21
C LEU A 209 21.35 -11.40 -10.72
N THR A 210 21.62 -12.53 -10.08
CA THR A 210 20.94 -13.81 -10.35
C THR A 210 20.42 -14.36 -9.03
N ILE A 211 19.12 -14.61 -8.98
CA ILE A 211 18.42 -15.19 -7.81
C ILE A 211 17.72 -16.47 -8.27
N LYS A 212 17.88 -17.53 -7.50
CA LYS A 212 17.29 -18.84 -7.80
C LYS A 212 16.21 -19.21 -6.80
N ASP A 213 15.26 -20.02 -7.25
CA ASP A 213 14.21 -20.63 -6.43
C ASP A 213 13.39 -19.61 -5.62
N ILE A 214 12.96 -18.53 -6.29
CA ILE A 214 12.09 -17.52 -5.70
C ILE A 214 10.68 -18.12 -5.54
N PRO A 215 10.11 -18.16 -4.32
CA PRO A 215 8.75 -18.60 -4.13
C PRO A 215 7.75 -17.65 -4.80
N GLY A 216 6.59 -18.18 -5.19
CA GLY A 216 5.48 -17.33 -5.60
C GLY A 216 5.10 -16.39 -4.48
N MET A 217 4.66 -15.17 -4.86
CA MET A 217 4.09 -14.25 -3.89
C MET A 217 2.80 -14.84 -3.32
N VAL A 218 2.68 -14.88 -2.02
CA VAL A 218 1.49 -15.35 -1.30
C VAL A 218 0.80 -14.14 -0.70
N GLU A 219 -0.51 -14.05 -0.90
CA GLU A 219 -1.34 -13.13 -0.14
C GLU A 219 -1.58 -13.73 1.25
N GLU A 220 -1.12 -13.02 2.26
CA GLU A 220 -1.26 -13.38 3.66
C GLU A 220 -1.96 -12.25 4.38
N GLU A 221 -2.89 -12.55 5.28
CA GLU A 221 -3.52 -11.52 6.10
C GLU A 221 -2.47 -10.79 6.94
N TYR A 222 -2.70 -9.51 7.19
CA TYR A 222 -1.72 -8.65 7.86
C TYR A 222 -0.35 -8.63 7.19
N ALA A 223 -0.33 -8.55 5.85
CA ALA A 223 0.88 -8.39 5.07
C ALA A 223 0.75 -7.28 4.04
N THR A 224 1.88 -6.78 3.56
CA THR A 224 1.98 -5.83 2.44
C THR A 224 2.82 -6.45 1.31
N PRO A 225 2.30 -7.49 0.63
CA PRO A 225 3.13 -8.31 -0.26
C PRO A 225 3.79 -7.51 -1.38
N LYS A 226 3.13 -6.49 -1.95
CA LYS A 226 3.71 -5.66 -3.02
C LYS A 226 4.98 -4.93 -2.57
N ALA A 227 4.98 -4.31 -1.39
CA ALA A 227 6.14 -3.61 -0.84
C ALA A 227 7.23 -4.55 -0.32
N ASN A 228 6.89 -5.83 -0.10
CA ASN A 228 7.80 -6.85 0.41
C ASN A 228 8.32 -7.80 -0.68
N ASN A 229 8.07 -7.52 -1.95
CA ASN A 229 8.59 -8.31 -3.06
C ASN A 229 10.11 -8.21 -3.19
N ILE A 230 10.72 -9.27 -3.74
CA ILE A 230 12.10 -9.21 -4.21
C ILE A 230 12.13 -8.26 -5.41
N ALA A 231 12.86 -7.17 -5.25
CA ALA A 231 12.93 -6.11 -6.24
C ALA A 231 14.34 -5.51 -6.32
N VAL A 232 14.65 -4.94 -7.47
CA VAL A 232 15.86 -4.15 -7.71
C VAL A 232 15.45 -2.69 -7.90
N VAL A 233 16.20 -1.78 -7.30
CA VAL A 233 16.13 -0.34 -7.57
C VAL A 233 17.50 0.13 -8.05
N TYR A 234 17.49 0.99 -9.05
CA TYR A 234 18.75 1.47 -9.67
C TYR A 234 18.68 2.97 -9.97
N GLN A 235 19.88 3.57 -10.02
CA GLN A 235 20.07 4.96 -10.43
C GLN A 235 21.36 5.12 -11.20
N CYS A 236 21.37 6.01 -12.22
CA CYS A 236 22.52 6.37 -13.02
C CYS A 236 22.94 7.82 -12.83
N PHE A 237 24.23 8.09 -13.00
CA PHE A 237 24.83 9.42 -12.94
C PHE A 237 25.77 9.63 -14.13
N THR A 238 25.97 10.89 -14.51
CA THR A 238 27.01 11.23 -15.48
C THR A 238 28.39 10.98 -14.87
N GLU A 239 29.31 10.40 -15.63
CA GLU A 239 30.70 10.15 -15.22
C GLU A 239 31.35 11.45 -14.65
N GLY A 240 31.99 11.31 -13.48
CA GLY A 240 32.65 12.42 -12.78
C GLY A 240 31.74 13.31 -11.92
N GLN A 241 30.47 13.05 -11.86
CA GLN A 241 29.59 13.65 -10.86
C GLN A 241 29.66 12.83 -9.56
N ASN A 242 30.65 13.06 -8.73
CA ASN A 242 30.74 12.46 -7.38
C ASN A 242 29.58 12.96 -6.49
N ILE A 243 28.35 12.54 -6.82
CA ILE A 243 27.16 12.88 -6.04
C ILE A 243 27.12 11.99 -4.80
N THR A 244 27.47 12.57 -3.66
CA THR A 244 27.24 11.88 -2.38
C THR A 244 25.75 11.88 -2.02
N GLN A 245 25.31 10.93 -1.21
CA GLN A 245 23.95 10.87 -0.70
C GLN A 245 23.53 12.20 -0.06
N ASN A 246 24.39 12.80 0.76
CA ASN A 246 24.11 14.10 1.38
C ASN A 246 23.91 15.23 0.36
N MET A 247 24.78 15.33 -0.65
CA MET A 247 24.62 16.34 -1.73
C MET A 247 23.31 16.12 -2.48
N PHE A 248 22.95 14.88 -2.75
CA PHE A 248 21.72 14.56 -3.44
C PHE A 248 20.49 15.05 -2.66
N TRP A 249 20.38 14.64 -1.37
CA TRP A 249 19.24 15.02 -0.54
C TRP A 249 19.20 16.53 -0.23
N THR A 250 20.36 17.17 -0.08
CA THR A 250 20.45 18.64 0.01
C THR A 250 19.88 19.32 -1.23
N ASN A 251 20.17 18.80 -2.43
CA ASN A 251 19.59 19.33 -3.66
C ASN A 251 18.08 19.13 -3.74
N VAL A 252 17.58 17.94 -3.35
CA VAL A 252 16.13 17.67 -3.26
C VAL A 252 15.48 18.65 -2.29
N SER A 253 16.04 18.79 -1.08
CA SER A 253 15.55 19.68 -0.04
C SER A 253 15.50 21.15 -0.50
N ASN A 254 16.56 21.65 -1.12
CA ASN A 254 16.61 22.98 -1.70
C ASN A 254 15.55 23.21 -2.78
N ASN A 255 15.34 22.23 -3.66
CA ASN A 255 14.34 22.34 -4.73
C ASN A 255 12.91 22.36 -4.18
N VAL A 256 12.61 21.47 -3.25
CA VAL A 256 11.31 21.40 -2.56
C VAL A 256 11.08 22.66 -1.71
N GLY A 257 12.10 23.06 -0.95
CA GLY A 257 12.03 24.24 -0.09
C GLY A 257 11.70 25.50 -0.87
N ARG A 258 12.39 25.78 -1.97
CA ARG A 258 12.11 26.93 -2.84
C ARG A 258 10.73 26.90 -3.47
N GLN A 259 10.20 25.70 -3.68
CA GLN A 259 8.90 25.53 -4.33
C GLN A 259 7.72 25.75 -3.38
N PHE A 260 7.83 25.31 -2.12
CA PHE A 260 6.69 25.22 -1.22
C PHE A 260 6.75 26.17 -0.01
N PHE A 261 7.94 26.66 0.39
CA PHE A 261 8.04 27.70 1.43
C PHE A 261 8.02 29.08 0.79
N PRO A 262 6.95 29.86 0.98
CA PRO A 262 6.84 31.19 0.36
C PRO A 262 7.82 32.19 0.97
N GLU A 263 8.55 32.96 0.15
CA GLU A 263 9.33 34.13 0.64
C GLU A 263 8.40 35.23 1.11
N THR A 264 7.35 35.49 0.34
CA THR A 264 6.34 36.54 0.61
C THR A 264 4.93 35.95 0.56
N ILE A 265 4.02 36.52 1.34
CA ILE A 265 2.61 36.18 1.32
C ILE A 265 1.90 37.04 0.30
N VAL A 266 1.17 36.43 -0.63
CA VAL A 266 0.39 37.17 -1.64
C VAL A 266 -0.89 37.70 -1.02
N SER A 267 -1.40 38.84 -1.58
CA SER A 267 -2.57 39.57 -1.03
C SER A 267 -3.82 38.68 -0.92
N GLN A 268 -4.09 37.87 -1.94
CA GLN A 268 -5.24 36.95 -1.93
C GLN A 268 -5.17 35.96 -0.78
N ALA A 269 -3.97 35.43 -0.47
CA ALA A 269 -3.79 34.52 0.67
C ALA A 269 -4.07 35.22 2.01
N THR A 270 -3.64 36.48 2.14
CA THR A 270 -3.93 37.31 3.33
C THR A 270 -5.43 37.57 3.49
N GLU A 271 -6.14 37.86 2.40
CA GLU A 271 -7.59 38.05 2.43
C GLU A 271 -8.33 36.77 2.85
N ASP A 272 -7.94 35.63 2.30
CA ASP A 272 -8.54 34.35 2.63
C ASP A 272 -8.27 33.99 4.09
N VAL A 273 -7.05 34.15 4.57
CA VAL A 273 -6.68 33.88 5.96
C VAL A 273 -7.46 34.75 6.94
N ASN A 274 -7.66 36.04 6.64
CA ASN A 274 -8.48 36.94 7.45
C ASN A 274 -9.93 36.43 7.57
N LYS A 275 -10.52 35.90 6.49
CA LYS A 275 -11.84 35.27 6.52
C LYS A 275 -11.86 33.99 7.34
N ILE A 276 -10.81 33.16 7.22
CA ILE A 276 -10.67 31.89 7.94
C ILE A 276 -10.72 32.10 9.47
N VAL A 277 -10.05 33.15 9.96
CA VAL A 277 -9.95 33.43 11.40
C VAL A 277 -10.92 34.48 11.91
N GLU A 278 -11.75 35.08 11.05
CA GLU A 278 -12.70 36.13 11.43
C GLU A 278 -13.61 35.69 12.60
N GLY A 279 -13.64 36.52 13.64
CA GLY A 279 -14.48 36.26 14.83
C GLY A 279 -14.02 35.13 15.73
N LYS A 280 -12.84 34.50 15.46
CA LYS A 280 -12.31 33.40 16.25
C LYS A 280 -11.21 33.91 17.20
N THR A 281 -11.28 33.45 18.45
CA THR A 281 -10.30 33.78 19.50
C THR A 281 -9.61 32.49 20.00
N ASP A 282 -8.52 32.64 20.73
CA ASP A 282 -7.82 31.55 21.41
C ASP A 282 -7.37 30.42 20.45
N LEU A 283 -6.84 30.80 19.29
CA LEU A 283 -6.39 29.90 18.26
C LEU A 283 -4.98 29.37 18.57
N THR A 284 -4.91 28.10 19.00
CA THR A 284 -3.66 27.34 19.07
C THR A 284 -3.13 27.06 17.65
N ASN A 285 -1.87 26.64 17.53
CA ASN A 285 -1.31 26.25 16.22
C ASN A 285 -2.11 25.10 15.60
N PHE A 286 -2.55 24.13 16.40
CA PHE A 286 -3.45 23.07 15.92
C PHE A 286 -4.72 23.66 15.31
N LYS A 287 -5.45 24.53 16.03
CA LYS A 287 -6.69 25.14 15.51
C LYS A 287 -6.48 25.97 14.27
N LYS A 288 -5.39 26.73 14.19
CA LYS A 288 -5.02 27.51 13.00
C LYS A 288 -4.80 26.56 11.81
N ALA A 289 -4.00 25.50 11.98
CA ALA A 289 -3.74 24.54 10.94
C ALA A 289 -5.01 23.75 10.55
N ALA A 290 -5.87 23.39 11.50
CA ALA A 290 -7.16 22.75 11.24
C ALA A 290 -8.09 23.65 10.42
N LEU A 291 -8.16 24.93 10.74
CA LEU A 291 -8.96 25.89 9.99
C LEU A 291 -8.45 26.06 8.53
N VAL A 292 -7.15 26.10 8.34
CA VAL A 292 -6.53 26.13 7.01
C VAL A 292 -6.87 24.86 6.25
N ASP A 293 -6.69 23.69 6.85
CA ASP A 293 -6.95 22.39 6.23
C ASP A 293 -8.43 22.26 5.82
N ILE A 294 -9.35 22.58 6.72
CA ILE A 294 -10.79 22.59 6.46
C ILE A 294 -11.12 23.57 5.31
N PHE A 295 -10.59 24.78 5.34
CA PHE A 295 -10.88 25.77 4.31
C PHE A 295 -10.39 25.30 2.93
N ILE A 296 -9.17 24.78 2.85
CA ILE A 296 -8.60 24.30 1.58
C ILE A 296 -9.43 23.11 1.06
N LYS A 297 -9.66 22.09 1.88
CA LYS A 297 -10.41 20.90 1.48
C LYS A 297 -11.87 21.15 1.15
N SER A 298 -12.44 22.25 1.66
CA SER A 298 -13.83 22.66 1.36
C SER A 298 -13.96 23.56 0.14
N ASN A 299 -12.88 24.22 -0.30
CA ASN A 299 -12.96 25.24 -1.34
C ASN A 299 -12.10 24.98 -2.57
N TYR A 300 -11.18 23.99 -2.52
CA TYR A 300 -10.30 23.67 -3.62
C TYR A 300 -10.60 22.29 -4.18
N THR A 301 -10.38 22.13 -5.49
CA THR A 301 -10.47 20.82 -6.16
C THR A 301 -9.07 20.42 -6.64
N ILE A 302 -8.66 19.20 -6.32
CA ILE A 302 -7.43 18.60 -6.87
C ILE A 302 -7.76 17.90 -8.17
N VAL A 303 -7.04 18.26 -9.24
CA VAL A 303 -7.21 17.72 -10.58
C VAL A 303 -5.95 16.93 -10.95
N LYS A 304 -6.11 15.66 -11.21
CA LYS A 304 -5.01 14.77 -11.63
C LYS A 304 -4.84 14.84 -13.14
N ASN A 305 -4.13 15.88 -13.62
CA ASN A 305 -3.70 15.97 -15.01
C ASN A 305 -2.37 16.74 -15.11
N ASN A 306 -1.78 16.79 -16.29
CA ASN A 306 -0.48 17.42 -16.56
C ASN A 306 -0.57 18.91 -16.95
N ASN A 307 -1.68 19.63 -16.63
CA ASN A 307 -1.79 21.04 -16.91
C ASN A 307 -0.90 21.86 -15.94
N GLN A 308 0.09 22.57 -16.48
CA GLN A 308 1.05 23.35 -15.71
C GLN A 308 0.39 24.50 -14.92
N GLU A 309 -0.75 25.04 -15.38
CA GLU A 309 -1.48 26.10 -14.68
C GLU A 309 -1.95 25.66 -13.29
N LEU A 310 -2.26 24.35 -13.12
CA LEU A 310 -2.65 23.75 -11.83
C LEU A 310 -1.51 23.75 -10.79
N SER A 311 -0.31 24.15 -11.17
CA SER A 311 0.84 24.35 -10.28
C SER A 311 1.25 25.83 -10.16
N ASP A 312 0.57 26.75 -10.86
CA ASP A 312 0.76 28.20 -10.71
C ASP A 312 -0.08 28.75 -9.54
N LEU A 313 0.56 29.39 -8.57
CA LEU A 313 -0.11 29.86 -7.35
C LEU A 313 -1.25 30.87 -7.62
N ASN A 314 -1.05 31.83 -8.55
CA ASN A 314 -2.08 32.80 -8.84
C ASN A 314 -3.29 32.18 -9.52
N TYR A 315 -3.05 31.24 -10.44
CA TYR A 315 -4.12 30.46 -11.06
C TYR A 315 -4.92 29.68 -10.00
N ILE A 316 -4.23 28.96 -9.10
CA ILE A 316 -4.83 28.13 -8.06
C ILE A 316 -5.69 28.99 -7.11
N LEU A 317 -5.14 30.10 -6.61
CA LEU A 317 -5.88 31.00 -5.70
C LEU A 317 -7.11 31.62 -6.35
N THR A 318 -7.05 31.91 -7.67
CA THR A 318 -8.16 32.50 -8.42
C THR A 318 -9.24 31.47 -8.77
N ASN A 319 -8.83 30.29 -9.25
CA ASN A 319 -9.75 29.29 -9.81
C ASN A 319 -10.14 28.18 -8.82
N ARG A 320 -9.51 28.14 -7.64
CA ARG A 320 -9.72 27.09 -6.60
C ARG A 320 -9.53 25.67 -7.14
N SER A 321 -8.64 25.52 -8.11
CA SER A 321 -8.33 24.25 -8.76
C SER A 321 -6.81 24.08 -8.82
N SER A 322 -6.30 22.93 -8.42
CA SER A 322 -4.89 22.68 -8.22
C SER A 322 -4.49 21.26 -8.62
N SER A 323 -3.22 21.03 -8.90
CA SER A 323 -2.62 19.71 -8.84
C SER A 323 -2.31 19.34 -7.36
N ASP A 324 -2.01 18.07 -7.10
CA ASP A 324 -1.53 17.57 -5.81
C ASP A 324 -0.25 18.28 -5.33
N TYR A 325 0.64 18.67 -6.25
CA TYR A 325 1.79 19.52 -5.95
C TYR A 325 1.42 20.98 -5.73
N GLY A 326 0.51 21.50 -6.55
CA GLY A 326 0.13 22.92 -6.50
C GLY A 326 -0.51 23.30 -5.17
N ILE A 327 -1.31 22.42 -4.59
CA ILE A 327 -2.02 22.67 -3.33
C ILE A 327 -1.08 22.90 -2.16
N LEU A 328 0.11 22.29 -2.14
CA LEU A 328 1.13 22.50 -1.11
C LEU A 328 1.55 23.97 -1.02
N LYS A 329 1.59 24.69 -2.16
CA LYS A 329 1.90 26.13 -2.20
C LYS A 329 0.83 26.95 -1.47
N VAL A 330 -0.44 26.56 -1.59
CA VAL A 330 -1.55 27.22 -0.91
C VAL A 330 -1.45 27.03 0.60
N TYR A 331 -1.20 25.78 1.04
CA TYR A 331 -0.95 25.51 2.46
C TYR A 331 0.23 26.32 3.00
N GLY A 332 1.35 26.38 2.25
CA GLY A 332 2.51 27.18 2.63
C GLY A 332 2.18 28.65 2.82
N GLN A 333 1.40 29.24 1.92
CA GLN A 333 0.94 30.64 2.02
C GLN A 333 0.08 30.87 3.27
N TYR A 334 -0.90 29.99 3.51
CA TYR A 334 -1.89 30.17 4.58
C TYR A 334 -1.29 29.90 5.96
N LEU A 335 -0.50 28.85 6.11
CA LEU A 335 0.18 28.53 7.37
C LEU A 335 1.17 29.63 7.76
N LYS A 336 1.97 30.11 6.81
CA LYS A 336 2.90 31.22 7.04
C LYS A 336 2.15 32.51 7.40
N ALA A 337 1.02 32.81 6.76
CA ALA A 337 0.21 34.01 7.06
C ALA A 337 -0.39 33.97 8.48
N LEU A 338 -0.57 32.78 9.07
CA LEU A 338 -1.04 32.58 10.45
C LEU A 338 0.10 32.39 11.45
N ASP A 339 1.35 32.54 11.02
CA ASP A 339 2.54 32.30 11.86
C ASP A 339 2.52 30.88 12.47
N VAL A 340 2.22 29.88 11.65
CA VAL A 340 2.29 28.45 11.99
C VAL A 340 3.52 27.88 11.32
N GLU A 341 4.46 27.41 12.14
CA GLU A 341 5.64 26.67 11.67
C GLU A 341 5.22 25.30 11.13
N PHE A 342 5.77 24.93 9.98
CA PHE A 342 5.51 23.63 9.36
C PHE A 342 6.74 23.12 8.60
N GLU A 343 6.76 21.81 8.37
CA GLU A 343 7.73 21.12 7.53
C GLU A 343 7.00 20.41 6.38
N ILE A 344 7.65 20.31 5.23
CA ILE A 344 7.21 19.44 4.14
C ILE A 344 7.83 18.06 4.32
N VAL A 345 7.01 17.03 4.27
CA VAL A 345 7.47 15.64 4.36
C VAL A 345 7.25 14.95 3.03
N ILE A 346 8.31 14.39 2.45
CA ILE A 346 8.24 13.59 1.24
C ILE A 346 8.39 12.12 1.63
N THR A 347 7.50 11.29 1.14
CA THR A 347 7.45 9.88 1.49
C THR A 347 6.85 9.02 0.37
N ALA A 348 6.48 7.80 0.67
CA ALA A 348 5.82 6.87 -0.24
C ALA A 348 4.74 6.06 0.49
N ASN A 349 3.75 5.59 -0.27
CA ASN A 349 2.79 4.61 0.21
C ASN A 349 3.50 3.30 0.59
N ARG A 350 3.52 2.95 1.89
CA ARG A 350 4.22 1.79 2.43
C ARG A 350 3.72 0.44 1.91
N PHE A 351 2.49 0.39 1.38
CA PHE A 351 1.94 -0.82 0.77
C PHE A 351 2.51 -1.09 -0.63
N LEU A 352 3.11 -0.07 -1.24
CA LEU A 352 3.73 -0.15 -2.56
C LEU A 352 5.25 -0.09 -2.50
N THR A 353 5.79 0.79 -1.63
CA THR A 353 7.22 1.08 -1.57
C THR A 353 7.65 1.40 -0.14
N LYS A 354 8.64 0.68 0.36
CA LYS A 354 9.35 1.04 1.61
C LYS A 354 10.42 2.08 1.27
N PHE A 355 10.34 3.27 1.86
CA PHE A 355 11.35 4.30 1.67
C PHE A 355 12.64 3.93 2.41
N ASP A 356 13.74 3.87 1.66
CA ASP A 356 15.08 3.61 2.17
C ASP A 356 15.91 4.90 2.14
N PRO A 357 16.17 5.54 3.29
CA PRO A 357 16.98 6.77 3.35
C PRO A 357 18.44 6.57 2.92
N GLU A 358 18.94 5.34 2.95
CA GLU A 358 20.32 5.01 2.54
C GLU A 358 20.47 4.82 1.03
N PHE A 359 19.34 4.76 0.30
CA PHE A 359 19.37 4.63 -1.15
C PHE A 359 18.56 5.76 -1.81
N PHE A 360 19.23 6.63 -2.52
CA PHE A 360 18.67 7.86 -3.04
C PHE A 360 17.99 7.69 -4.41
N VAL A 361 16.72 7.39 -4.39
CA VAL A 361 15.85 7.34 -5.58
C VAL A 361 14.60 8.19 -5.37
N PRO A 362 14.61 9.45 -5.77
CA PRO A 362 13.50 10.38 -5.49
C PRO A 362 12.22 10.04 -6.23
N GLY A 363 12.30 9.42 -7.39
CA GLY A 363 11.13 9.11 -8.22
C GLY A 363 10.15 8.10 -7.63
N MET A 364 10.53 7.45 -6.52
CA MET A 364 9.65 6.56 -5.76
C MET A 364 8.89 7.28 -4.65
N LEU A 365 9.27 8.53 -4.34
CA LEU A 365 8.68 9.34 -3.28
C LEU A 365 7.63 10.27 -3.90
N ARG A 366 6.37 9.86 -3.85
CA ARG A 366 5.26 10.56 -4.52
C ARG A 366 4.20 11.11 -3.58
N ASP A 367 4.30 10.77 -2.28
CA ASP A 367 3.38 11.22 -1.26
C ASP A 367 3.98 12.39 -0.48
N PHE A 368 3.16 13.41 -0.22
CA PHE A 368 3.53 14.60 0.51
C PHE A 368 2.64 14.80 1.71
N LEU A 369 3.27 15.13 2.85
CA LEU A 369 2.56 15.58 4.04
C LEU A 369 3.08 16.95 4.44
N ILE A 370 2.27 17.66 5.19
CA ILE A 370 2.68 18.84 5.96
C ILE A 370 2.71 18.41 7.43
N TYR A 371 3.86 18.56 8.07
CA TYR A 371 4.05 18.26 9.47
C TYR A 371 4.06 19.56 10.28
N ILE A 372 3.35 19.58 11.39
CA ILE A 372 3.29 20.71 12.35
C ILE A 372 4.10 20.32 13.59
N PRO A 373 5.38 20.74 13.69
CA PRO A 373 6.29 20.26 14.74
C PRO A 373 5.80 20.55 16.16
N SER A 374 5.21 21.72 16.40
CA SER A 374 4.69 22.13 17.71
C SER A 374 3.56 21.24 18.21
N GLU A 375 2.83 20.59 17.32
CA GLU A 375 1.67 19.76 17.60
C GLU A 375 1.96 18.27 17.40
N LYS A 376 3.05 17.92 16.70
CA LYS A 376 3.40 16.58 16.24
C LYS A 376 2.27 15.95 15.42
N LYS A 377 1.66 16.72 14.54
CA LYS A 377 0.53 16.31 13.70
C LYS A 377 0.81 16.54 12.23
N TYR A 378 0.09 15.78 11.40
CA TYR A 378 0.23 15.78 9.96
C TYR A 378 -1.04 16.31 9.28
N ILE A 379 -0.86 16.94 8.13
CA ILE A 379 -1.90 17.19 7.15
C ILE A 379 -1.53 16.41 5.90
N ALA A 380 -2.47 15.66 5.31
CA ALA A 380 -2.35 15.04 4.00
C ALA A 380 -3.13 15.89 2.99
N PRO A 381 -2.48 16.75 2.20
CA PRO A 381 -3.13 17.77 1.39
C PRO A 381 -4.02 17.24 0.27
N ASP A 382 -3.67 16.08 -0.29
CA ASP A 382 -4.39 15.41 -1.39
C ASP A 382 -5.54 14.50 -0.92
N ARG A 383 -5.74 14.36 0.40
CA ARG A 383 -6.76 13.48 0.99
C ARG A 383 -7.91 14.27 1.56
N PHE A 384 -9.02 14.28 0.83
CA PHE A 384 -10.23 15.02 1.23
C PHE A 384 -10.95 14.36 2.41
N GLU A 385 -10.79 13.06 2.59
CA GLU A 385 -11.40 12.28 3.66
C GLU A 385 -10.77 12.53 5.05
N GLY A 386 -9.49 12.91 5.09
CA GLY A 386 -8.76 13.17 6.34
C GLY A 386 -8.77 14.64 6.74
N ARG A 387 -8.40 14.91 7.98
CA ARG A 387 -8.11 16.25 8.52
C ARG A 387 -6.78 16.20 9.26
N ILE A 388 -6.28 17.37 9.72
CA ILE A 388 -5.07 17.40 10.54
C ILE A 388 -5.16 16.44 11.71
N GLY A 389 -4.17 15.56 11.86
CA GLY A 389 -4.15 14.52 12.88
C GLY A 389 -2.91 13.66 12.80
N GLU A 390 -3.08 12.36 13.02
CA GLU A 390 -2.02 11.39 12.77
C GLU A 390 -1.78 11.22 11.26
N ALA A 391 -0.64 10.62 10.90
CA ALA A 391 -0.34 10.35 9.50
C ALA A 391 -1.32 9.31 8.91
N PRO A 392 -1.65 9.41 7.61
CA PRO A 392 -2.47 8.42 6.95
C PRO A 392 -1.91 7.00 7.08
N PHE A 393 -2.78 6.02 7.26
CA PHE A 393 -2.40 4.63 7.56
C PHE A 393 -1.48 3.99 6.51
N ASN A 394 -1.62 4.37 5.24
CA ASN A 394 -0.78 3.86 4.16
C ASN A 394 0.62 4.51 4.10
N ILE A 395 0.89 5.50 4.92
CA ILE A 395 2.19 6.17 5.07
C ILE A 395 2.82 5.84 6.43
N LEU A 396 1.99 5.60 7.42
CA LEU A 396 2.40 5.30 8.79
C LEU A 396 3.44 4.16 8.82
N GLY A 397 4.56 4.37 9.53
CA GLY A 397 5.66 3.40 9.65
C GLY A 397 6.70 3.49 8.55
N ASN A 398 6.44 4.19 7.44
CA ASN A 398 7.45 4.46 6.43
C ASN A 398 8.42 5.56 6.88
N TYR A 399 9.57 5.68 6.23
CA TYR A 399 10.42 6.85 6.41
C TYR A 399 9.85 8.06 5.66
N GLY A 400 10.12 9.25 6.19
CA GLY A 400 9.90 10.53 5.53
C GLY A 400 11.18 11.34 5.47
N LEU A 401 11.35 12.11 4.41
CA LEU A 401 12.31 13.22 4.31
C LEU A 401 11.59 14.47 4.79
N PHE A 402 11.91 14.95 5.98
CA PHE A 402 11.37 16.16 6.59
C PHE A 402 12.22 17.35 6.17
N ILE A 403 11.60 18.41 5.68
CA ILE A 403 12.25 19.62 5.16
C ILE A 403 11.64 20.82 5.84
N SER A 404 12.48 21.63 6.53
CA SER A 404 12.11 22.85 7.24
C SER A 404 12.14 24.09 6.32
N SER A 405 11.68 25.24 6.82
CA SER A 405 11.59 26.50 6.08
C SER A 405 12.95 27.12 5.72
N ASP A 406 14.02 26.73 6.37
CA ASP A 406 15.42 27.06 6.06
C ASP A 406 16.12 26.04 5.15
N PHE A 407 15.33 25.05 4.65
CA PHE A 407 15.70 23.97 3.74
C PHE A 407 16.65 22.94 4.34
N GLU A 408 16.83 22.97 5.65
CA GLU A 408 17.47 21.88 6.36
C GLU A 408 16.57 20.62 6.28
N HIS A 409 17.18 19.44 6.31
CA HIS A 409 16.44 18.20 6.21
C HIS A 409 16.95 17.11 7.14
N TYR A 410 16.06 16.19 7.49
CA TYR A 410 16.37 14.98 8.22
C TYR A 410 15.45 13.82 7.82
N PHE A 411 15.87 12.60 8.12
CA PHE A 411 15.03 11.41 7.92
C PHE A 411 14.49 10.93 9.26
N SER A 412 13.20 10.60 9.27
CA SER A 412 12.56 9.98 10.42
C SER A 412 11.49 9.00 9.96
N LYS A 413 11.24 7.97 10.78
CA LYS A 413 10.02 7.17 10.62
C LYS A 413 8.80 8.03 10.95
N ILE A 414 7.78 7.91 10.13
CA ILE A 414 6.47 8.53 10.37
C ILE A 414 5.70 7.60 11.31
N ILE A 415 5.59 7.97 12.57
CA ILE A 415 4.97 7.15 13.62
C ILE A 415 3.66 7.76 14.09
N GLN A 416 2.77 6.94 14.61
CA GLN A 416 1.61 7.38 15.38
C GLN A 416 2.05 7.69 16.79
N GLU A 417 1.93 8.95 17.21
CA GLU A 417 2.39 9.40 18.54
C GLU A 417 1.52 8.84 19.68
N ASP A 418 0.22 8.70 19.45
CA ASP A 418 -0.72 8.10 20.39
C ASP A 418 -1.12 6.69 19.95
N PRO A 419 -0.61 5.61 20.59
CA PRO A 419 -1.00 4.24 20.24
C PRO A 419 -2.49 3.95 20.38
N ASP A 420 -3.21 4.74 21.18
CA ASP A 420 -4.65 4.62 21.42
C ASP A 420 -5.47 5.60 20.57
N TYR A 421 -4.84 6.26 19.57
CA TYR A 421 -5.52 7.18 18.67
C TYR A 421 -6.73 6.55 18.02
N SER A 422 -6.55 5.39 17.40
CA SER A 422 -7.62 4.62 16.78
C SER A 422 -8.18 3.61 17.75
N ARG A 423 -9.34 3.91 18.34
CA ARG A 423 -10.01 3.00 19.26
C ARG A 423 -11.51 2.97 19.05
N ILE A 424 -12.11 1.84 19.41
CA ILE A 424 -13.54 1.64 19.47
C ILE A 424 -13.92 1.32 20.92
N ARG A 425 -14.89 2.06 21.45
CA ARG A 425 -15.56 1.71 22.69
C ARG A 425 -16.99 1.34 22.39
N ARG A 426 -17.46 0.23 22.94
CA ARG A 426 -18.87 -0.20 22.84
C ARG A 426 -19.39 -0.58 24.22
N ASP A 427 -20.47 0.07 24.64
CA ASP A 427 -21.24 -0.31 25.80
C ASP A 427 -22.56 -0.92 25.28
N MET A 428 -22.84 -2.16 25.67
CA MET A 428 -23.99 -2.91 25.19
C MET A 428 -24.87 -3.35 26.37
N ASN A 429 -26.19 -3.19 26.23
CA ASN A 429 -27.16 -3.70 27.19
C ASN A 429 -28.11 -4.67 26.47
N ILE A 430 -28.08 -5.93 26.89
CA ILE A 430 -28.76 -7.04 26.25
C ILE A 430 -29.91 -7.47 27.13
N SER A 431 -31.09 -7.58 26.54
CA SER A 431 -32.32 -8.08 27.18
C SER A 431 -33.06 -9.02 26.23
N PHE A 432 -33.90 -9.85 26.79
CA PHE A 432 -34.69 -10.85 26.07
C PHE A 432 -36.17 -10.47 26.11
N ASN A 433 -36.92 -10.80 25.07
CA ASN A 433 -38.37 -10.64 25.11
C ASN A 433 -39.04 -11.65 26.07
N ASN A 434 -40.28 -11.45 26.41
CA ASN A 434 -40.97 -12.29 27.42
C ASN A 434 -41.09 -13.76 27.01
N ASP A 435 -41.15 -14.02 25.73
CA ASP A 435 -41.36 -15.35 25.16
C ASP A 435 -40.00 -16.07 24.81
N PHE A 436 -38.88 -15.39 25.09
CA PHE A 436 -37.51 -15.89 24.75
C PHE A 436 -37.31 -16.21 23.26
N GLU A 437 -38.02 -15.48 22.37
CA GLU A 437 -37.91 -15.66 20.92
C GLU A 437 -36.89 -14.70 20.29
N SER A 438 -36.57 -13.59 20.95
CA SER A 438 -35.64 -12.57 20.41
C SER A 438 -34.81 -11.88 21.49
N VAL A 439 -33.66 -11.42 21.07
CA VAL A 439 -32.73 -10.62 21.86
C VAL A 439 -32.79 -9.17 21.43
N LYS A 440 -32.94 -8.27 22.38
CA LYS A 440 -32.80 -6.82 22.16
C LYS A 440 -31.43 -6.37 22.63
N ILE A 441 -30.67 -5.68 21.75
CA ILE A 441 -29.36 -5.12 22.04
C ILE A 441 -29.42 -3.60 21.88
N GLU A 442 -29.18 -2.89 22.98
CA GLU A 442 -28.97 -1.44 23.00
C GLU A 442 -27.46 -1.17 23.04
N GLN A 443 -26.96 -0.35 22.11
CA GLN A 443 -25.52 -0.10 21.96
C GLN A 443 -25.24 1.40 21.98
N ASP A 444 -24.19 1.81 22.74
CA ASP A 444 -23.58 3.12 22.70
C ASP A 444 -22.12 2.94 22.24
N GLN A 445 -21.77 3.51 21.10
CA GLN A 445 -20.50 3.23 20.41
C GLN A 445 -19.76 4.53 20.15
N ASP A 446 -18.48 4.57 20.53
CA ASP A 446 -17.55 5.68 20.27
C ASP A 446 -16.41 5.19 19.38
N TYR A 447 -16.26 5.79 18.20
CA TYR A 447 -15.20 5.53 17.25
C TYR A 447 -14.22 6.70 17.25
N TYR A 448 -12.92 6.45 17.45
CA TYR A 448 -11.87 7.45 17.49
C TYR A 448 -10.86 7.25 16.37
N GLY A 449 -10.05 8.28 16.10
CA GLY A 449 -8.94 8.24 15.14
C GLY A 449 -9.37 7.87 13.75
N HIS A 450 -8.64 6.98 13.09
CA HIS A 450 -8.93 6.56 11.73
C HIS A 450 -10.32 5.94 11.56
N TRP A 451 -10.88 5.32 12.60
CA TRP A 451 -12.27 4.85 12.58
C TRP A 451 -13.27 5.99 12.45
N SER A 452 -13.06 7.07 13.22
CA SER A 452 -13.94 8.24 13.16
C SER A 452 -13.80 9.01 11.85
N GLU A 453 -12.59 9.11 11.31
CA GLU A 453 -12.32 9.72 10.01
C GLU A 453 -13.02 8.95 8.88
N THR A 454 -12.86 7.63 8.85
CA THR A 454 -13.55 6.75 7.89
C THR A 454 -15.07 6.88 7.99
N SER A 455 -15.63 6.85 9.22
CA SER A 455 -17.08 6.97 9.43
C SER A 455 -17.64 8.28 8.87
N ARG A 456 -16.97 9.40 9.17
CA ARG A 456 -17.37 10.72 8.67
C ARG A 456 -17.23 10.82 7.15
N ALA A 457 -16.13 10.27 6.61
CA ALA A 457 -15.90 10.26 5.17
C ALA A 457 -16.97 9.46 4.43
N VAL A 458 -17.32 8.26 4.91
CA VAL A 458 -18.39 7.45 4.31
C VAL A 458 -19.73 8.19 4.33
N LEU A 459 -20.11 8.76 5.46
CA LEU A 459 -21.38 9.49 5.57
C LEU A 459 -21.43 10.76 4.70
N SER A 460 -20.29 11.38 4.42
CA SER A 460 -20.21 12.65 3.70
C SER A 460 -19.96 12.50 2.20
N LEU A 461 -19.27 11.44 1.78
CA LEU A 461 -18.72 11.31 0.42
C LEU A 461 -19.26 10.09 -0.35
N SER A 462 -19.85 9.09 0.34
CA SER A 462 -20.34 7.89 -0.31
C SER A 462 -21.74 8.07 -0.94
N THR A 463 -22.11 7.13 -1.80
CA THR A 463 -23.47 7.02 -2.34
C THR A 463 -24.48 6.64 -1.25
N GLU A 464 -25.78 6.83 -1.49
CA GLU A 464 -26.83 6.39 -0.57
C GLU A 464 -26.74 4.90 -0.24
N GLN A 465 -26.39 4.06 -1.23
CA GLN A 465 -26.18 2.64 -1.02
C GLN A 465 -24.99 2.39 -0.08
N GLY A 466 -23.82 3.01 -0.32
CA GLY A 466 -22.64 2.86 0.55
C GLY A 466 -22.90 3.34 1.98
N ILE A 467 -23.68 4.42 2.16
CA ILE A 467 -24.11 4.90 3.48
C ILE A 467 -25.01 3.86 4.17
N THR A 468 -25.91 3.23 3.41
CA THR A 468 -26.82 2.21 3.94
C THR A 468 -26.05 0.96 4.38
N GLU A 469 -25.16 0.46 3.56
CA GLU A 469 -24.27 -0.67 3.87
C GLU A 469 -23.40 -0.37 5.11
N TYR A 470 -22.87 0.84 5.21
CA TYR A 470 -22.06 1.24 6.35
C TYR A 470 -22.89 1.35 7.65
N LYS A 471 -24.12 1.84 7.58
CA LYS A 471 -25.04 1.84 8.74
C LYS A 471 -25.36 0.41 9.19
N ASP A 472 -25.58 -0.49 8.25
CA ASP A 472 -25.78 -1.91 8.55
C ASP A 472 -24.59 -2.51 9.27
N TYR A 473 -23.36 -2.21 8.80
CA TYR A 473 -22.11 -2.60 9.48
C TYR A 473 -22.03 -2.05 10.92
N LEU A 474 -22.36 -0.77 11.14
CA LEU A 474 -22.30 -0.12 12.46
C LEU A 474 -23.36 -0.65 13.44
N THR A 475 -24.45 -1.24 12.96
CA THR A 475 -25.54 -1.75 13.79
C THR A 475 -25.34 -3.19 14.26
N GLY A 476 -24.41 -3.93 13.67
CA GLY A 476 -24.09 -5.29 14.11
C GLY A 476 -23.65 -6.16 12.93
N SER A 477 -22.36 -6.10 12.58
CA SER A 477 -21.79 -6.98 11.56
C SER A 477 -21.86 -8.44 12.02
N GLY A 478 -22.26 -9.35 11.13
CA GLY A 478 -22.35 -10.78 11.43
C GLY A 478 -23.67 -11.24 12.09
N ILE A 479 -24.64 -10.34 12.26
CA ILE A 479 -26.01 -10.69 12.66
C ILE A 479 -26.89 -10.48 11.43
N GLU A 480 -27.34 -11.57 10.78
CA GLU A 480 -27.98 -11.51 9.48
C GLU A 480 -29.46 -11.11 9.55
N ASP A 481 -30.17 -11.59 10.57
CA ASP A 481 -31.63 -11.38 10.77
C ASP A 481 -31.97 -10.10 11.53
N LYS A 482 -30.96 -9.25 11.86
CA LYS A 482 -31.19 -8.09 12.72
C LYS A 482 -32.23 -7.12 12.19
N GLU A 483 -33.17 -6.75 13.04
CA GLU A 483 -34.08 -5.61 12.84
C GLU A 483 -33.52 -4.38 13.54
N ILE A 484 -33.30 -3.30 12.80
CA ILE A 484 -32.81 -2.02 13.35
C ILE A 484 -34.01 -1.22 13.87
N LEU A 485 -34.18 -1.19 15.20
CA LEU A 485 -35.27 -0.48 15.87
C LEU A 485 -34.96 1.01 16.02
N SER A 486 -33.71 1.39 16.22
CA SER A 486 -33.25 2.78 16.23
C SER A 486 -31.79 2.93 15.80
N TYR A 487 -31.49 4.09 15.20
CA TYR A 487 -30.14 4.50 14.82
C TYR A 487 -30.02 6.02 14.98
N GLU A 488 -29.02 6.46 15.76
CA GLU A 488 -28.69 7.87 15.92
C GLU A 488 -27.16 8.03 15.82
N ALA A 489 -26.68 9.00 15.04
CA ALA A 489 -25.26 9.31 14.90
C ALA A 489 -24.97 10.76 15.30
N PHE A 490 -23.83 10.97 15.96
CA PHE A 490 -23.38 12.27 16.47
C PHE A 490 -21.94 12.55 16.03
N ASN A 491 -21.58 13.84 16.00
CA ASN A 491 -20.27 14.31 15.55
C ASN A 491 -19.95 13.84 14.12
N THR A 492 -20.94 13.85 13.25
CA THR A 492 -20.87 13.35 11.86
C THR A 492 -20.18 14.29 10.90
N ASP A 493 -19.99 15.58 11.27
CA ASP A 493 -19.30 16.55 10.44
C ASP A 493 -17.81 16.20 10.34
N MET A 494 -17.27 16.18 9.12
CA MET A 494 -15.83 15.99 8.86
C MET A 494 -14.98 17.13 9.42
N ASN A 495 -15.54 18.34 9.53
CA ASN A 495 -14.82 19.58 9.85
C ASN A 495 -14.71 19.81 11.36
N GLN A 496 -14.03 18.91 12.06
CA GLN A 496 -13.76 19.04 13.49
C GLN A 496 -12.55 19.95 13.76
N LEU A 497 -12.69 20.85 14.75
CA LEU A 497 -11.63 21.76 15.18
C LEU A 497 -10.84 21.28 16.40
N GLU A 498 -11.29 20.23 17.03
CA GLU A 498 -10.64 19.62 18.18
C GLU A 498 -10.04 18.27 17.79
N TYR A 499 -8.91 17.92 18.39
CA TYR A 499 -8.20 16.68 18.12
C TYR A 499 -8.97 15.46 18.63
N ASN A 500 -9.07 14.46 17.78
CA ASN A 500 -9.59 13.12 18.08
C ASN A 500 -11.00 13.08 18.71
N ILE A 501 -11.92 13.92 18.20
CA ILE A 501 -13.33 13.88 18.57
C ILE A 501 -13.94 12.55 18.11
N PRO A 502 -14.62 11.78 18.98
CA PRO A 502 -15.26 10.54 18.56
C PRO A 502 -16.45 10.78 17.63
N PHE A 503 -16.55 9.96 16.58
CA PHE A 503 -17.81 9.71 15.91
C PHE A 503 -18.62 8.75 16.79
N LYS A 504 -19.87 9.12 17.12
CA LYS A 504 -20.71 8.35 18.05
C LYS A 504 -21.92 7.78 17.36
N VAL A 505 -22.28 6.54 17.74
CA VAL A 505 -23.48 5.87 17.23
C VAL A 505 -24.24 5.24 18.41
N LYS A 506 -25.54 5.49 18.45
CA LYS A 506 -26.47 4.79 19.35
C LYS A 506 -27.43 3.96 18.50
N THR A 507 -27.51 2.68 18.81
CA THR A 507 -28.38 1.77 18.08
C THR A 507 -29.19 0.90 19.04
N THR A 508 -30.35 0.50 18.58
CA THR A 508 -31.11 -0.59 19.18
C THR A 508 -31.47 -1.57 18.07
N ILE A 509 -31.12 -2.83 18.24
CA ILE A 509 -31.46 -3.90 17.31
C ILE A 509 -32.21 -5.01 18.03
N SER A 510 -32.97 -5.80 17.26
CA SER A 510 -33.54 -7.07 17.68
C SER A 510 -33.09 -8.18 16.75
N SER A 511 -32.86 -9.38 17.26
CA SER A 511 -32.44 -10.56 16.48
C SER A 511 -33.02 -11.82 17.12
N GLU A 512 -33.49 -12.75 16.30
CA GLU A 512 -33.95 -14.07 16.70
C GLU A 512 -32.81 -15.10 16.61
N GLU A 513 -31.88 -14.97 15.61
CA GLU A 513 -30.79 -15.93 15.36
C GLU A 513 -29.79 -16.04 16.52
N LEU A 514 -29.72 -15.02 17.38
CA LEU A 514 -28.84 -15.05 18.56
C LEU A 514 -29.32 -16.00 19.65
N LEU A 515 -30.56 -16.53 19.57
CA LEU A 515 -31.16 -17.47 20.51
C LEU A 515 -31.51 -18.78 19.82
N GLU A 516 -31.13 -19.89 20.44
CA GLU A 516 -31.49 -21.22 20.01
C GLU A 516 -32.30 -21.92 21.13
N ASP A 517 -33.47 -22.42 20.80
CA ASP A 517 -34.31 -23.21 21.71
C ASP A 517 -33.70 -24.63 21.85
N ALA A 518 -33.32 -24.99 23.06
CA ALA A 518 -32.77 -26.30 23.40
C ALA A 518 -33.73 -27.08 24.33
N GLY A 519 -35.03 -26.84 24.24
CA GLY A 519 -36.08 -27.49 25.03
C GLY A 519 -36.29 -26.80 26.38
N ASP A 520 -35.75 -27.36 27.47
CA ASP A 520 -35.84 -26.72 28.81
C ASP A 520 -34.81 -25.59 29.02
N SER A 521 -34.12 -25.18 27.97
CA SER A 521 -33.01 -24.23 28.01
C SER A 521 -32.93 -23.42 26.73
N TYR A 522 -32.25 -22.28 26.78
CA TYR A 522 -31.95 -21.46 25.60
C TYR A 522 -30.44 -21.23 25.51
N ILE A 523 -29.89 -21.37 24.30
CA ILE A 523 -28.50 -21.07 24.02
C ILE A 523 -28.44 -19.67 23.42
N PHE A 524 -27.74 -18.75 24.08
CA PHE A 524 -27.51 -17.40 23.59
C PHE A 524 -26.10 -17.30 23.02
N GLN A 525 -26.01 -17.02 21.73
CA GLN A 525 -24.76 -16.85 20.96
C GLN A 525 -24.11 -15.50 21.28
N ILE A 526 -23.65 -15.32 22.52
CA ILE A 526 -23.12 -14.04 23.04
C ILE A 526 -21.89 -13.57 22.24
N GLY A 527 -21.08 -14.49 21.75
CA GLY A 527 -19.89 -14.15 20.99
C GLY A 527 -20.16 -13.37 19.73
N LEU A 528 -21.32 -13.56 19.08
CA LEU A 528 -21.65 -12.86 17.81
C LEU A 528 -21.91 -11.36 18.02
N VAL A 529 -22.21 -10.91 19.23
CA VAL A 529 -22.52 -9.48 19.49
C VAL A 529 -21.32 -8.56 19.30
N ILE A 530 -20.09 -9.08 19.36
CA ILE A 530 -18.89 -8.27 19.10
C ILE A 530 -18.63 -8.05 17.60
N GLY A 531 -19.38 -8.71 16.73
CA GLY A 531 -19.21 -8.68 15.28
C GLY A 531 -18.26 -9.76 14.78
N THR A 532 -18.17 -9.87 13.44
CA THR A 532 -17.31 -10.87 12.78
C THR A 532 -15.84 -10.64 13.14
N GLN A 533 -15.13 -11.70 13.52
CA GLN A 533 -13.73 -11.68 13.88
C GLN A 533 -12.89 -12.47 12.84
N SER A 534 -11.66 -12.01 12.61
CA SER A 534 -10.72 -12.75 11.77
C SER A 534 -10.19 -13.98 12.49
N GLU A 535 -10.07 -15.10 11.78
CA GLU A 535 -9.39 -16.30 12.23
C GLU A 535 -8.19 -16.57 11.33
N LEU A 536 -6.99 -16.48 11.89
CA LEU A 536 -5.77 -16.73 11.15
C LEU A 536 -5.51 -18.24 11.09
N TYR A 537 -5.77 -18.81 9.91
CA TYR A 537 -5.40 -20.17 9.57
C TYR A 537 -4.50 -20.19 8.35
N GLN A 538 -3.38 -20.89 8.44
CA GLN A 538 -2.42 -21.00 7.34
C GLN A 538 -1.81 -22.41 7.36
N GLU A 539 -1.87 -23.12 6.22
CA GLU A 539 -1.31 -24.48 6.07
C GLU A 539 0.20 -24.45 5.83
N THR A 540 0.69 -23.35 5.25
CA THR A 540 2.10 -23.17 4.92
C THR A 540 2.78 -22.20 5.87
N GLU A 541 4.09 -22.29 6.00
CA GLU A 541 4.88 -21.35 6.79
C GLU A 541 4.71 -19.92 6.24
N ARG A 542 4.48 -18.95 7.11
CA ARG A 542 4.34 -17.54 6.74
C ARG A 542 5.68 -16.98 6.26
N ILE A 543 5.64 -16.25 5.15
CA ILE A 543 6.84 -15.65 4.52
C ILE A 543 6.85 -14.13 4.59
N ASN A 544 5.68 -13.48 4.63
CA ASN A 544 5.62 -12.01 4.68
C ASN A 544 5.69 -11.50 6.12
N PRO A 545 6.33 -10.34 6.36
CA PRO A 545 6.23 -9.63 7.64
C PRO A 545 4.78 -9.41 8.07
N ILE A 546 4.58 -9.36 9.38
CA ILE A 546 3.26 -9.08 9.94
C ILE A 546 3.10 -7.56 10.06
N GLU A 547 2.18 -7.00 9.30
CA GLU A 547 1.96 -5.56 9.22
C GLU A 547 0.47 -5.24 9.31
N MET A 548 0.04 -4.71 10.43
CA MET A 548 -1.31 -4.17 10.59
C MET A 548 -1.48 -2.83 9.86
N ILE A 549 -2.71 -2.48 9.57
CA ILE A 549 -3.02 -1.20 8.90
C ILE A 549 -2.57 -0.02 9.77
N TYR A 550 -2.90 -0.02 11.06
CA TYR A 550 -2.49 0.95 12.07
C TYR A 550 -2.64 0.36 13.48
N PRO A 551 -1.97 0.94 14.50
CA PRO A 551 -2.24 0.62 15.90
C PRO A 551 -3.69 0.91 16.26
N ASN A 552 -4.32 0.00 17.00
CA ASN A 552 -5.74 0.14 17.36
C ASN A 552 -6.07 -0.54 18.69
N ARG A 553 -7.24 -0.16 19.25
CA ARG A 553 -7.77 -0.70 20.50
C ARG A 553 -9.28 -0.86 20.45
N TYR A 554 -9.77 -1.92 21.07
CA TYR A 554 -11.20 -2.18 21.28
C TYR A 554 -11.47 -2.37 22.77
N ASN A 555 -12.49 -1.69 23.28
CA ASN A 555 -12.94 -1.80 24.65
C ASN A 555 -14.44 -2.02 24.65
N TYR A 556 -14.91 -3.16 25.12
CA TYR A 556 -16.32 -3.48 25.18
C TYR A 556 -16.74 -3.78 26.61
N GLU A 557 -17.90 -3.24 27.01
CA GLU A 557 -18.63 -3.63 28.19
C GLU A 557 -20.01 -4.16 27.78
N ILE A 558 -20.28 -5.42 28.07
CA ILE A 558 -21.53 -6.09 27.68
C ILE A 558 -22.29 -6.49 28.91
N ILE A 559 -23.46 -5.93 29.12
CA ILE A 559 -24.36 -6.26 30.21
C ILE A 559 -25.43 -7.17 29.64
N VAL A 560 -25.49 -8.41 30.12
CA VAL A 560 -26.56 -9.38 29.78
C VAL A 560 -27.52 -9.48 30.99
N ASN A 561 -28.74 -9.03 30.81
CA ASN A 561 -29.78 -9.12 31.85
C ASN A 561 -30.31 -10.55 31.93
N ILE A 562 -30.20 -11.20 33.08
CA ILE A 562 -30.72 -12.55 33.29
C ILE A 562 -32.24 -12.45 33.56
N PRO A 563 -33.09 -13.08 32.74
CA PRO A 563 -34.54 -13.07 32.95
C PRO A 563 -34.92 -13.75 34.26
N GLU A 564 -36.02 -13.30 34.84
CA GLU A 564 -36.57 -13.90 36.07
C GLU A 564 -36.93 -15.36 35.84
N GLY A 565 -36.54 -16.24 36.74
CA GLY A 565 -36.76 -17.68 36.63
C GLY A 565 -35.71 -18.45 35.83
N TYR A 566 -34.59 -17.80 35.44
CA TYR A 566 -33.50 -18.48 34.75
C TYR A 566 -32.20 -18.41 35.52
N SER A 567 -31.41 -19.49 35.41
CA SER A 567 -30.02 -19.56 35.80
C SER A 567 -29.13 -19.59 34.56
N VAL A 568 -27.81 -19.35 34.71
CA VAL A 568 -26.87 -19.29 33.61
C VAL A 568 -25.72 -20.30 33.81
N GLU A 569 -25.30 -20.95 32.70
CA GLU A 569 -24.16 -21.85 32.62
C GLU A 569 -23.29 -21.52 31.40
N GLY A 570 -22.09 -22.11 31.30
CA GLY A 570 -21.19 -21.92 30.14
C GLY A 570 -20.35 -20.66 30.17
N LEU A 571 -20.30 -19.97 31.34
CA LEU A 571 -19.59 -18.70 31.46
C LEU A 571 -18.07 -18.82 31.38
N GLU A 572 -17.50 -20.03 31.51
CA GLU A 572 -16.07 -20.29 31.41
C GLU A 572 -15.50 -19.95 30.04
N SER A 573 -16.31 -20.08 28.99
CA SER A 573 -15.95 -19.72 27.59
C SER A 573 -15.71 -18.23 27.41
N LEU A 574 -16.17 -17.39 28.35
CA LEU A 574 -15.97 -15.95 28.32
C LEU A 574 -14.63 -15.49 28.89
N ILE A 575 -13.82 -16.39 29.45
CA ILE A 575 -12.53 -16.06 30.06
C ILE A 575 -11.42 -16.41 29.08
N ILE A 576 -10.84 -15.42 28.44
CA ILE A 576 -9.72 -15.56 27.51
C ILE A 576 -8.67 -14.50 27.87
N ASP A 577 -7.40 -14.90 27.93
CA ASP A 577 -6.25 -14.00 28.12
C ASP A 577 -5.10 -14.45 27.21
N LYS A 578 -4.86 -13.69 26.15
CA LYS A 578 -3.77 -13.90 25.19
C LYS A 578 -3.01 -12.60 24.98
N SER A 579 -1.69 -12.68 24.93
CA SER A 579 -0.86 -11.50 24.73
C SER A 579 0.41 -11.80 23.95
N TYR A 580 0.80 -10.85 23.11
CA TYR A 580 2.10 -10.82 22.45
C TYR A 580 3.02 -9.86 23.21
N VAL A 581 4.20 -10.35 23.58
CA VAL A 581 5.20 -9.57 24.31
C VAL A 581 6.38 -9.27 23.39
N ALA A 582 6.63 -8.01 23.04
CA ALA A 582 7.75 -7.61 22.22
C ALA A 582 9.11 -7.94 22.86
N ARG A 583 10.19 -7.91 22.07
CA ARG A 583 11.55 -8.23 22.56
C ARG A 583 12.03 -7.36 23.72
N ASN A 584 11.51 -6.14 23.85
CA ASN A 584 11.80 -5.24 24.97
C ASN A 584 11.01 -5.55 26.24
N GLY A 585 10.17 -6.59 26.25
CA GLY A 585 9.31 -7.00 27.36
C GLY A 585 7.97 -6.28 27.45
N GLU A 586 7.65 -5.40 26.50
CA GLU A 586 6.35 -4.71 26.46
C GLU A 586 5.27 -5.59 25.84
N LYS A 587 4.07 -5.61 26.43
CA LYS A 587 2.90 -6.21 25.78
C LYS A 587 2.40 -5.25 24.69
N THR A 588 2.62 -5.62 23.43
CA THR A 588 2.26 -4.80 22.27
C THR A 588 1.01 -5.29 21.53
N ALA A 589 0.53 -6.50 21.80
CA ALA A 589 -0.81 -6.93 21.46
C ALA A 589 -1.42 -7.77 22.58
N LYS A 590 -2.74 -7.70 22.71
CA LYS A 590 -3.49 -8.41 23.75
C LYS A 590 -4.94 -8.59 23.33
N PHE A 591 -5.51 -9.74 23.68
CA PHE A 591 -6.95 -9.95 23.82
C PHE A 591 -7.22 -10.49 25.23
N GLU A 592 -8.07 -9.80 25.97
CA GLU A 592 -8.52 -10.24 27.29
C GLU A 592 -10.02 -10.07 27.38
N SER A 593 -10.71 -11.14 27.73
CA SER A 593 -12.12 -11.12 28.11
C SER A 593 -12.31 -11.71 29.49
N ASN A 594 -13.25 -11.16 30.24
CA ASN A 594 -13.59 -11.61 31.58
C ASN A 594 -15.06 -11.30 31.87
N TYR A 595 -15.62 -11.93 32.89
CA TYR A 595 -16.97 -11.64 33.32
C TYR A 595 -17.09 -11.51 34.85
N LYS A 596 -18.15 -10.83 35.25
CA LYS A 596 -18.61 -10.76 36.64
C LYS A 596 -20.10 -11.08 36.67
N LEU A 597 -20.44 -12.16 37.42
CA LEU A 597 -21.83 -12.53 37.66
C LEU A 597 -22.38 -11.73 38.85
N GLU A 598 -23.45 -10.95 38.60
CA GLU A 598 -24.22 -10.27 39.61
C GLU A 598 -25.59 -10.97 39.76
N LYS A 599 -26.40 -10.57 40.74
CA LYS A 599 -27.63 -11.31 41.06
C LYS A 599 -28.55 -11.58 39.86
N ASN A 600 -28.69 -10.61 38.96
CA ASN A 600 -29.60 -10.66 37.82
C ASN A 600 -28.96 -10.19 36.51
N LYS A 601 -27.62 -10.14 36.44
CA LYS A 601 -26.91 -9.79 35.22
C LYS A 601 -25.51 -10.35 35.19
N ILE A 602 -25.00 -10.52 33.98
CA ILE A 602 -23.61 -10.82 33.69
C ILE A 602 -23.01 -9.54 33.11
N VAL A 603 -21.89 -9.09 33.65
CA VAL A 603 -21.12 -7.99 33.12
C VAL A 603 -19.85 -8.57 32.49
N ILE A 604 -19.71 -8.46 31.17
CA ILE A 604 -18.58 -8.97 30.41
C ILE A 604 -17.74 -7.77 30.00
N THR A 605 -16.42 -7.87 30.18
CA THR A 605 -15.47 -6.85 29.71
C THR A 605 -14.51 -7.47 28.73
N ILE A 606 -14.25 -6.76 27.63
CA ILE A 606 -13.28 -7.16 26.61
C ILE A 606 -12.33 -6.00 26.38
N GLU A 607 -11.03 -6.30 26.43
CA GLU A 607 -9.96 -5.42 26.02
C GLU A 607 -9.11 -6.09 24.96
N GLU A 608 -9.06 -5.50 23.77
CA GLU A 608 -8.19 -5.93 22.69
C GLU A 608 -7.38 -4.73 22.21
N TYR A 609 -6.08 -4.91 21.97
CA TYR A 609 -5.24 -3.86 21.42
C TYR A 609 -4.03 -4.36 20.65
N TYR A 610 -3.57 -3.51 19.73
CA TYR A 610 -2.36 -3.66 18.94
C TYR A 610 -1.66 -2.29 18.91
N LYS A 611 -0.58 -2.13 19.74
CA LYS A 611 0.10 -0.85 19.93
C LYS A 611 1.10 -0.50 18.85
N THR A 612 1.43 -1.42 17.97
CA THR A 612 2.33 -1.25 16.84
C THR A 612 1.70 -1.81 15.57
N HIS A 613 2.13 -1.31 14.42
CA HIS A 613 1.71 -1.83 13.14
C HIS A 613 2.63 -2.95 12.61
N GLU A 614 3.82 -3.15 13.19
CA GLU A 614 4.78 -4.20 12.78
C GLU A 614 4.99 -5.18 13.91
N PHE A 615 4.99 -6.50 13.60
CA PHE A 615 5.29 -7.58 14.54
C PHE A 615 6.36 -8.51 13.98
N ASP A 616 7.12 -9.16 14.87
CA ASP A 616 8.23 -10.05 14.48
C ASP A 616 7.70 -11.33 13.81
N LEU A 617 8.08 -11.54 12.56
CA LEU A 617 7.71 -12.72 11.79
C LEU A 617 8.08 -14.04 12.51
N ASN A 618 9.24 -14.09 13.19
CA ASN A 618 9.67 -15.27 13.92
C ASN A 618 8.79 -15.61 15.13
N ARG A 619 7.87 -14.73 15.49
CA ARG A 619 6.92 -14.87 16.59
C ARG A 619 5.47 -14.82 16.11
N TYR A 620 5.25 -15.21 14.86
CA TYR A 620 3.93 -15.22 14.23
C TYR A 620 2.91 -16.03 15.04
N GLU A 621 3.29 -17.17 15.61
CA GLU A 621 2.38 -18.00 16.40
C GLU A 621 1.80 -17.28 17.61
N GLU A 622 2.60 -16.47 18.31
CA GLU A 622 2.14 -15.68 19.45
C GLU A 622 1.19 -14.55 19.00
N PHE A 623 1.47 -13.93 17.85
CA PHE A 623 0.57 -12.94 17.26
C PHE A 623 -0.76 -13.58 16.81
N ARG A 624 -0.69 -14.74 16.15
CA ARG A 624 -1.84 -15.52 15.72
C ARG A 624 -2.74 -15.92 16.89
N GLU A 625 -2.16 -16.32 18.04
CA GLU A 625 -2.94 -16.63 19.24
C GLU A 625 -3.75 -15.44 19.75
N VAL A 626 -3.24 -14.21 19.62
CA VAL A 626 -3.98 -13.00 20.03
C VAL A 626 -5.15 -12.73 19.08
N ILE A 627 -4.91 -12.79 17.76
CA ILE A 627 -5.98 -12.61 16.77
C ILE A 627 -7.06 -13.67 16.93
N ASN A 628 -6.66 -14.94 17.03
CA ASN A 628 -7.60 -16.05 17.13
C ASN A 628 -8.38 -16.06 18.46
N ALA A 629 -7.86 -15.39 19.51
CA ALA A 629 -8.59 -15.25 20.77
C ALA A 629 -9.89 -14.44 20.60
N ALA A 630 -9.92 -13.45 19.72
CA ALA A 630 -11.14 -12.72 19.37
C ALA A 630 -12.14 -13.63 18.62
N SER A 631 -11.63 -14.45 17.67
CA SER A 631 -12.44 -15.46 16.98
C SER A 631 -12.95 -16.56 17.93
N ASP A 632 -12.16 -16.97 18.91
CA ASP A 632 -12.60 -17.95 19.92
C ASP A 632 -13.71 -17.35 20.81
N PHE A 633 -13.60 -16.08 21.20
CA PHE A 633 -14.69 -15.40 21.90
C PHE A 633 -15.95 -15.32 21.05
N ASN A 634 -15.81 -15.09 19.74
CA ASN A 634 -16.94 -15.01 18.80
C ASN A 634 -17.74 -16.34 18.73
N LYS A 635 -17.15 -17.47 19.14
CA LYS A 635 -17.78 -18.80 19.24
C LYS A 635 -18.44 -19.04 20.64
N ALA A 636 -18.31 -18.09 21.57
CA ALA A 636 -18.82 -18.26 22.93
C ALA A 636 -20.35 -18.22 22.97
N ALA A 637 -20.95 -19.09 23.78
CA ALA A 637 -22.37 -19.16 24.03
C ALA A 637 -22.66 -19.27 25.53
N ILE A 638 -23.81 -18.74 25.95
CA ILE A 638 -24.33 -18.82 27.32
C ILE A 638 -25.59 -19.66 27.30
N LEU A 639 -25.73 -20.59 28.24
CA LEU A 639 -26.91 -21.42 28.41
C LEU A 639 -27.80 -20.83 29.52
N PHE A 640 -29.02 -20.51 29.19
CA PHE A 640 -30.09 -20.13 30.15
C PHE A 640 -30.95 -21.35 30.47
N LYS A 641 -31.06 -21.72 31.73
CA LYS A 641 -31.88 -22.83 32.23
C LYS A 641 -33.01 -22.32 33.10
N ALA A 642 -34.22 -22.78 32.85
CA ALA A 642 -35.34 -22.48 33.75
C ALA A 642 -35.06 -23.02 35.17
N VAL A 643 -35.28 -22.20 36.17
CA VAL A 643 -35.17 -22.60 37.59
C VAL A 643 -36.56 -23.08 38.03
N GLU A 644 -36.66 -24.35 38.50
CA GLU A 644 -37.89 -24.92 39.02
C GLU A 644 -38.42 -24.16 40.27
#